data_086987ce7c8d53aa767d6916c6bbb7af
#
_entry.id   086987ce7c8d53aa767d6916c6bbb7af
#
_cell.length_a   1.000
_cell.length_b   1.000
_cell.length_c   1.000
_cell.angle_alpha   90.00
_cell.angle_beta   90.00
_cell.angle_gamma   90.00
#
_symmetry.space_group_name_H-M   'P 1'
#
loop_
_entity.id
_entity.type
_entity.pdbx_description
1 polymer ?
#
loop_
_entity_poly.entity_id
_entity_poly.type
_entity_poly.pdbx_seq_one_letter_code
_entity_poly.pdbx_strand_id
1 'polypeptide(L)'
;MKVSKKVMLLLTISFISTCLYTNKVSAATKDTLVGSGRWETAIKISQKGWSSSTNAVLVNDNSISDALSSTPFARVKDAPILLTQNDKLDNRTKLELKRLGVKNVYLIGGINALSQDIEKELKLEGISFERISGNDRYDTSVKLAEKLDKEKKFSSVFVVSGKSGLADAVSIGSIAAQEGMPIILSNPENGIKLADKLIKEKNINKSYIIGGKLSVSESVEQNLPNVKRISGNNRNETNAKVIEEFYKSTNLKNAYITKDGMRNQSDLIDSLAVGVLASKNSSPVVLVGEELDSAQKDIMNTKIFDKITQVGGLGNESATKSIADMQEQTKYTVESIEELNVALKKADANDVIKFKAEKDKKVTDSFKLETKKAITIEFDGTYTQTITIDMPNGDINNFGKIDGSFIINNIKNNTLVNKGDINQIDVYSKNGCRIENQSSGDIWLITILKEAKNVYIENDGDIIKISNSSNDVTLKNYGSVDKISGNKELAIIGNKPRINDTIEDDKEKASGLYPEVKSCTPAQSNFIMLHISQEPKYSDYAIYYRVVKSKPSAIKIGDKIDIDDWDIVKGTTPFKVNAINGSYIECVEIDKSNKSVRRWGRTGETNDGVKVEEVANGLDVDVNIIGENVKITTPKANLDCKIYYRISEIKPTAMNVGEKINLSSWDSVIGNYVELRFNDVEGKYIELVELDNSNNLVTRWGKTDKIVVTSSEI
;
A
#
# COMPACT_ATOMS: atom_id res chain seq x y z
N MET A 1 -42.70 -0.08 34.18
CA MET A 1 -42.43 -0.20 32.72
C MET A 1 -41.09 -0.86 32.52
N LYS A 2 -41.04 -2.13 32.17
CA LYS A 2 -39.74 -2.87 32.01
C LYS A 2 -39.13 -2.49 30.67
N VAL A 3 -38.08 -1.68 30.70
CA VAL A 3 -37.23 -1.43 29.52
C VAL A 3 -36.30 -2.63 29.33
N SER A 4 -36.39 -3.28 28.19
CA SER A 4 -35.71 -4.51 27.89
C SER A 4 -34.20 -4.28 27.77
N LYS A 5 -33.39 -5.20 28.35
CA LYS A 5 -31.93 -5.21 28.29
C LYS A 5 -31.32 -5.14 26.88
N LYS A 6 -32.13 -5.31 25.82
CA LYS A 6 -31.68 -5.17 24.41
C LYS A 6 -31.55 -3.73 23.93
N VAL A 7 -32.22 -2.77 24.61
CA VAL A 7 -32.11 -1.33 24.24
C VAL A 7 -30.86 -0.69 24.83
N MET A 8 -30.35 -1.25 25.95
CA MET A 8 -29.14 -0.72 26.60
C MET A 8 -27.84 -1.15 25.90
N LEU A 9 -27.87 -2.23 25.09
CA LEU A 9 -26.70 -2.67 24.31
C LEU A 9 -26.54 -1.92 22.97
N LEU A 10 -27.57 -1.19 22.55
CA LEU A 10 -27.56 -0.38 21.31
C LEU A 10 -27.14 1.08 21.55
N LEU A 11 -27.02 1.50 22.80
CA LEU A 11 -26.65 2.88 23.18
C LEU A 11 -25.17 3.02 23.62
N THR A 12 -24.44 1.91 23.71
CA THR A 12 -22.98 1.94 24.03
C THR A 12 -22.08 1.84 22.78
N ILE A 13 -22.64 1.80 21.55
CA ILE A 13 -21.89 1.95 20.30
C ILE A 13 -21.96 3.40 19.80
N SER A 14 -22.03 4.35 20.71
CA SER A 14 -22.12 5.75 20.37
C SER A 14 -20.94 6.52 20.94
N PHE A 15 -20.15 7.08 19.99
CA PHE A 15 -19.15 8.12 20.23
C PHE A 15 -17.82 7.73 20.90
N ILE A 16 -17.04 6.88 20.27
CA ILE A 16 -15.62 7.23 20.15
C ILE A 16 -15.53 8.12 18.91
N SER A 17 -15.87 9.39 19.06
CA SER A 17 -15.43 10.44 18.14
C SER A 17 -13.96 10.64 18.42
N THR A 18 -13.11 9.76 17.87
CA THR A 18 -11.68 10.01 17.76
C THR A 18 -11.52 11.27 16.94
N CYS A 19 -11.25 12.40 17.55
CA CYS A 19 -10.81 13.60 16.86
C CYS A 19 -9.44 13.30 16.28
N LEU A 20 -9.43 12.72 15.05
CA LEU A 20 -8.21 12.61 14.28
C LEU A 20 -7.69 14.02 14.04
N TYR A 21 -6.49 14.33 14.51
CA TYR A 21 -5.82 15.58 14.16
C TYR A 21 -5.51 15.57 12.67
N THR A 22 -6.11 16.49 11.92
CA THR A 22 -5.94 16.57 10.46
C THR A 22 -5.49 17.96 10.05
N ASN A 23 -4.44 18.02 9.24
CA ASN A 23 -4.01 19.24 8.53
C ASN A 23 -4.12 19.01 7.02
N LYS A 24 -4.71 19.95 6.28
CA LYS A 24 -4.83 19.88 4.83
C LYS A 24 -3.76 20.75 4.14
N VAL A 25 -3.09 20.17 3.16
CA VAL A 25 -2.14 20.85 2.27
C VAL A 25 -2.47 20.46 0.83
N SER A 26 -2.57 21.42 -0.08
CA SER A 26 -2.80 21.12 -1.50
C SER A 26 -1.50 20.60 -2.13
N ALA A 27 -1.53 19.42 -2.75
CA ALA A 27 -0.38 18.79 -3.38
C ALA A 27 -0.36 18.99 -4.91
N ALA A 28 -1.50 18.87 -5.60
CA ALA A 28 -1.59 19.04 -7.05
C ALA A 28 -1.85 20.48 -7.47
N THR A 29 -1.11 20.95 -8.50
CA THR A 29 -1.42 22.25 -9.11
C THR A 29 -2.60 22.13 -10.06
N LYS A 30 -3.50 23.13 -10.04
CA LYS A 30 -4.65 23.21 -10.97
C LYS A 30 -4.28 24.06 -12.20
N ASP A 31 -4.67 23.58 -13.39
CA ASP A 31 -4.45 24.27 -14.67
C ASP A 31 -5.72 24.18 -15.52
N THR A 32 -5.88 25.10 -16.46
CA THR A 32 -7.04 25.13 -17.34
C THR A 32 -6.65 25.41 -18.78
N LEU A 33 -7.17 24.59 -19.69
CA LEU A 33 -7.08 24.75 -21.13
C LEU A 33 -8.50 24.90 -21.71
N VAL A 34 -9.17 25.98 -21.30
CA VAL A 34 -10.55 26.29 -21.64
C VAL A 34 -10.59 27.54 -22.50
N GLY A 35 -11.04 27.40 -23.74
CA GLY A 35 -11.29 28.52 -24.66
C GLY A 35 -12.77 28.99 -24.62
N SER A 36 -13.11 30.03 -25.34
CA SER A 36 -14.50 30.46 -25.53
C SER A 36 -15.30 29.47 -26.42
N GLY A 37 -14.57 28.55 -27.09
CA GLY A 37 -15.10 27.48 -27.87
C GLY A 37 -13.99 26.45 -28.21
N ARG A 38 -14.36 25.44 -29.00
CA ARG A 38 -13.46 24.29 -29.34
C ARG A 38 -12.17 24.72 -30.04
N TRP A 39 -12.22 25.75 -30.89
CA TRP A 39 -11.02 26.25 -31.60
C TRP A 39 -10.01 26.87 -30.64
N GLU A 40 -10.47 27.75 -29.75
CA GLU A 40 -9.60 28.39 -28.75
C GLU A 40 -9.08 27.34 -27.75
N THR A 41 -9.87 26.33 -27.40
CA THR A 41 -9.42 25.21 -26.59
C THR A 41 -8.26 24.48 -27.28
N ALA A 42 -8.42 24.09 -28.56
CA ALA A 42 -7.36 23.45 -29.33
C ALA A 42 -6.10 24.32 -29.46
N ILE A 43 -6.26 25.66 -29.63
CA ILE A 43 -5.16 26.62 -29.67
C ILE A 43 -4.44 26.71 -28.32
N LYS A 44 -5.16 26.76 -27.19
CA LYS A 44 -4.55 26.76 -25.86
C LYS A 44 -3.78 25.46 -25.61
N ILE A 45 -4.28 24.31 -26.06
CA ILE A 45 -3.57 23.03 -26.02
C ILE A 45 -2.28 23.10 -26.84
N SER A 46 -2.35 23.65 -28.06
CA SER A 46 -1.20 23.88 -28.92
C SER A 46 -0.16 24.79 -28.25
N GLN A 47 -0.56 25.94 -27.75
CA GLN A 47 0.31 26.89 -27.05
C GLN A 47 0.97 26.29 -25.80
N LYS A 48 0.27 25.38 -25.10
CA LYS A 48 0.80 24.68 -23.94
C LYS A 48 1.87 23.63 -24.32
N GLY A 49 1.69 22.96 -25.47
CA GLY A 49 2.55 21.83 -25.87
C GLY A 49 3.68 22.19 -26.81
N TRP A 50 3.60 23.34 -27.51
CA TRP A 50 4.53 23.72 -28.58
C TRP A 50 4.81 25.21 -28.60
N SER A 51 6.08 25.59 -28.41
CA SER A 51 6.56 26.94 -28.70
C SER A 51 6.66 27.17 -30.19
N SER A 52 7.06 26.14 -30.95
CA SER A 52 7.12 26.10 -32.41
C SER A 52 6.88 24.67 -32.91
N SER A 53 6.41 24.50 -34.13
CA SER A 53 6.31 23.19 -34.80
C SER A 53 6.32 23.36 -36.31
N THR A 54 7.12 22.58 -37.00
CA THR A 54 7.12 22.57 -38.49
C THR A 54 5.90 21.87 -39.07
N ASN A 55 5.18 21.09 -38.28
CA ASN A 55 4.04 20.29 -38.72
C ASN A 55 2.80 20.63 -37.89
N ALA A 56 1.63 20.53 -38.49
CA ALA A 56 0.34 20.54 -37.82
C ALA A 56 -0.62 19.53 -38.43
N VAL A 57 -1.52 18.98 -37.65
CA VAL A 57 -2.64 18.18 -38.15
C VAL A 57 -3.90 19.04 -38.10
N LEU A 58 -4.62 19.14 -39.23
CA LEU A 58 -5.92 19.79 -39.32
C LEU A 58 -7.05 18.79 -39.40
N VAL A 59 -8.07 18.98 -38.61
CA VAL A 59 -9.28 18.17 -38.54
C VAL A 59 -10.54 19.06 -38.62
N ASN A 60 -11.64 18.47 -39.08
CA ASN A 60 -12.92 19.15 -39.14
C ASN A 60 -13.46 19.35 -37.71
N ASP A 61 -13.97 20.54 -37.41
CA ASP A 61 -14.46 20.95 -36.10
C ASP A 61 -15.79 20.34 -35.70
N ASN A 62 -16.57 19.81 -36.65
CA ASN A 62 -17.89 19.21 -36.43
C ASN A 62 -17.92 17.69 -36.62
N SER A 63 -16.89 17.12 -37.26
CA SER A 63 -16.81 15.68 -37.53
C SER A 63 -15.45 15.12 -37.18
N ILE A 64 -15.36 14.59 -35.95
CA ILE A 64 -14.12 13.97 -35.44
C ILE A 64 -13.88 12.55 -35.95
N SER A 65 -14.84 11.97 -36.66
CA SER A 65 -14.86 10.55 -37.00
C SER A 65 -13.62 10.09 -37.76
N ASP A 66 -13.16 10.88 -38.74
CA ASP A 66 -11.97 10.58 -39.53
C ASP A 66 -10.68 10.82 -38.72
N ALA A 67 -10.74 11.73 -37.75
CA ALA A 67 -9.58 12.15 -36.98
C ALA A 67 -9.28 11.27 -35.76
N LEU A 68 -10.20 10.38 -35.34
CA LEU A 68 -10.06 9.54 -34.14
C LEU A 68 -8.77 8.74 -34.10
N SER A 69 -8.25 8.33 -35.25
CA SER A 69 -7.01 7.55 -35.37
C SER A 69 -5.77 8.40 -35.66
N SER A 70 -5.90 9.74 -35.70
CA SER A 70 -4.79 10.64 -36.07
C SER A 70 -3.77 10.91 -34.97
N THR A 71 -4.14 10.73 -33.70
CA THR A 71 -3.30 11.08 -32.57
C THR A 71 -1.91 10.42 -32.54
N PRO A 72 -1.75 9.10 -32.84
CA PRO A 72 -0.43 8.49 -32.95
C PRO A 72 0.43 9.09 -34.07
N PHE A 73 -0.16 9.35 -35.24
CA PHE A 73 0.53 9.98 -36.33
C PHE A 73 0.96 11.42 -36.00
N ALA A 74 0.04 12.21 -35.45
CA ALA A 74 0.33 13.57 -34.99
C ALA A 74 1.49 13.61 -34.00
N ARG A 75 1.53 12.63 -33.07
CA ARG A 75 2.61 12.54 -32.08
C ARG A 75 3.97 12.27 -32.67
N VAL A 76 4.05 11.36 -33.65
CA VAL A 76 5.31 11.03 -34.34
C VAL A 76 5.81 12.22 -35.18
N LYS A 77 4.89 13.02 -35.73
CA LYS A 77 5.22 14.26 -36.45
C LYS A 77 5.49 15.44 -35.53
N ASP A 78 5.38 15.26 -34.21
CA ASP A 78 5.39 16.30 -33.19
C ASP A 78 4.48 17.49 -33.54
N ALA A 79 3.29 17.17 -34.02
CA ALA A 79 2.32 18.09 -34.59
C ALA A 79 1.13 18.30 -33.62
N PRO A 80 0.76 19.54 -33.27
CA PRO A 80 -0.52 19.79 -32.61
C PRO A 80 -1.68 19.45 -33.55
N ILE A 81 -2.80 18.96 -32.96
CA ILE A 81 -4.07 18.79 -33.68
C ILE A 81 -4.86 20.10 -33.53
N LEU A 82 -5.11 20.76 -34.66
CA LEU A 82 -5.85 22.02 -34.76
C LEU A 82 -7.16 21.82 -35.50
N LEU A 83 -8.12 22.67 -35.25
CA LEU A 83 -9.48 22.57 -35.80
C LEU A 83 -9.72 23.63 -36.88
N THR A 84 -10.46 23.25 -37.91
CA THR A 84 -10.95 24.19 -38.94
C THR A 84 -12.36 23.84 -39.35
N GLN A 85 -13.03 24.79 -39.98
CA GLN A 85 -14.33 24.57 -40.60
C GLN A 85 -14.20 23.65 -41.82
N ASN A 86 -15.32 23.13 -42.29
CA ASN A 86 -15.33 22.26 -43.46
C ASN A 86 -14.88 22.99 -44.74
N ASP A 87 -15.32 24.23 -44.91
CA ASP A 87 -15.26 24.99 -46.16
C ASP A 87 -14.18 26.08 -46.22
N LYS A 88 -13.58 26.43 -45.08
CA LYS A 88 -12.57 27.46 -44.94
C LYS A 88 -11.59 27.22 -43.83
N LEU A 89 -10.39 27.73 -43.96
CA LEU A 89 -9.40 27.75 -42.89
C LEU A 89 -9.80 28.79 -41.83
N ASP A 90 -10.11 28.32 -40.61
CA ASP A 90 -10.48 29.24 -39.49
C ASP A 90 -9.34 30.23 -39.22
N ASN A 91 -9.69 31.52 -39.11
CA ASN A 91 -8.70 32.59 -38.90
C ASN A 91 -7.85 32.42 -37.66
N ARG A 92 -8.43 31.89 -36.58
CA ARG A 92 -7.70 31.62 -35.32
C ARG A 92 -6.66 30.52 -35.51
N THR A 93 -7.04 29.47 -36.24
CA THR A 93 -6.15 28.35 -36.62
C THR A 93 -5.05 28.84 -37.57
N LYS A 94 -5.37 29.69 -38.53
CA LYS A 94 -4.40 30.33 -39.42
C LYS A 94 -3.35 31.12 -38.65
N LEU A 95 -3.76 31.90 -37.64
CA LEU A 95 -2.85 32.66 -36.77
C LEU A 95 -1.97 31.72 -35.95
N GLU A 96 -2.52 30.60 -35.44
CA GLU A 96 -1.76 29.63 -34.68
C GLU A 96 -0.75 28.89 -35.56
N LEU A 97 -1.09 28.47 -36.79
CA LEU A 97 -0.14 27.93 -37.72
C LEU A 97 1.05 28.88 -37.97
N LYS A 98 0.76 30.16 -38.08
CA LYS A 98 1.77 31.22 -38.23
C LYS A 98 2.64 31.36 -36.99
N ARG A 99 2.03 31.40 -35.77
CA ARG A 99 2.75 31.45 -34.50
C ARG A 99 3.74 30.31 -34.35
N LEU A 100 3.31 29.09 -34.70
CA LEU A 100 4.12 27.88 -34.67
C LEU A 100 5.24 27.84 -35.69
N GLY A 101 5.14 28.60 -36.79
CA GLY A 101 6.04 28.53 -37.92
C GLY A 101 5.84 27.27 -38.76
N VAL A 102 4.60 26.79 -38.88
CA VAL A 102 4.24 25.55 -39.57
C VAL A 102 4.63 25.64 -41.08
N LYS A 103 5.26 24.60 -41.56
CA LYS A 103 5.62 24.41 -43.00
C LYS A 103 4.78 23.35 -43.69
N ASN A 104 4.33 22.34 -42.91
CA ASN A 104 3.59 21.22 -43.46
C ASN A 104 2.31 21.00 -42.62
N VAL A 105 1.19 20.85 -43.31
CA VAL A 105 -0.11 20.54 -42.71
C VAL A 105 -0.60 19.20 -43.22
N TYR A 106 -1.03 18.34 -42.31
CA TYR A 106 -1.69 17.08 -42.65
C TYR A 106 -3.21 17.24 -42.47
N LEU A 107 -3.94 17.18 -43.63
CA LEU A 107 -5.40 17.28 -43.63
C LEU A 107 -6.00 15.89 -43.44
N ILE A 108 -6.72 15.66 -42.35
CA ILE A 108 -7.32 14.34 -42.08
C ILE A 108 -8.78 14.31 -42.49
N GLY A 109 -9.08 13.42 -43.42
CA GLY A 109 -10.42 13.22 -43.98
C GLY A 109 -10.53 13.70 -45.45
N GLY A 110 -11.60 13.27 -46.12
CA GLY A 110 -11.88 13.56 -47.51
C GLY A 110 -12.31 15.00 -47.74
N ILE A 111 -12.59 15.35 -49.04
CA ILE A 111 -13.03 16.69 -49.45
C ILE A 111 -14.36 17.13 -48.84
N ASN A 112 -15.19 16.15 -48.44
CA ASN A 112 -16.44 16.43 -47.70
C ASN A 112 -16.19 16.81 -46.22
N ALA A 113 -15.09 16.39 -45.65
CA ALA A 113 -14.70 16.77 -44.26
C ALA A 113 -13.93 18.08 -44.26
N LEU A 114 -12.98 18.25 -45.18
CA LEU A 114 -12.15 19.44 -45.35
C LEU A 114 -12.08 19.77 -46.85
N SER A 115 -12.71 20.85 -47.30
CA SER A 115 -12.86 21.21 -48.69
C SER A 115 -11.51 21.53 -49.37
N GLN A 116 -11.50 21.56 -50.67
CA GLN A 116 -10.33 21.98 -51.49
C GLN A 116 -10.00 23.47 -51.26
N ASP A 117 -10.93 24.28 -50.77
CA ASP A 117 -10.65 25.71 -50.52
C ASP A 117 -9.67 25.88 -49.37
N ILE A 118 -9.68 24.99 -48.36
CA ILE A 118 -8.65 24.96 -47.31
C ILE A 118 -7.27 24.70 -47.91
N GLU A 119 -7.16 23.81 -48.91
CA GLU A 119 -5.90 23.53 -49.58
C GLU A 119 -5.38 24.78 -50.36
N LYS A 120 -6.30 25.52 -51.00
CA LYS A 120 -5.97 26.78 -51.67
C LYS A 120 -5.49 27.82 -50.67
N GLU A 121 -6.18 27.99 -49.55
CA GLU A 121 -5.78 28.92 -48.51
C GLU A 121 -4.41 28.59 -47.90
N LEU A 122 -4.11 27.33 -47.61
CA LEU A 122 -2.79 26.88 -47.15
C LEU A 122 -1.68 27.23 -48.17
N LYS A 123 -1.93 27.04 -49.48
CA LYS A 123 -0.99 27.42 -50.52
C LYS A 123 -0.74 28.90 -50.55
N LEU A 124 -1.78 29.74 -50.36
CA LEU A 124 -1.65 31.19 -50.34
C LEU A 124 -0.81 31.66 -49.12
N GLU A 125 -0.86 30.91 -48.00
CA GLU A 125 -0.01 31.15 -46.85
C GLU A 125 1.41 30.55 -46.95
N GLY A 126 1.74 29.92 -48.11
CA GLY A 126 3.04 29.29 -48.34
C GLY A 126 3.25 28.02 -47.52
N ILE A 127 2.19 27.37 -47.08
CA ILE A 127 2.21 26.12 -46.27
C ILE A 127 1.96 24.93 -47.19
N SER A 128 2.87 23.95 -47.19
CA SER A 128 2.69 22.67 -47.87
C SER A 128 1.65 21.83 -47.12
N PHE A 129 0.93 20.98 -47.84
CA PHE A 129 -0.03 20.08 -47.20
C PHE A 129 -0.02 18.70 -47.83
N GLU A 130 -0.45 17.73 -47.02
CA GLU A 130 -0.73 16.37 -47.44
C GLU A 130 -2.12 15.96 -46.91
N ARG A 131 -2.98 15.45 -47.81
CA ARG A 131 -4.28 14.90 -47.40
C ARG A 131 -4.15 13.40 -47.12
N ILE A 132 -4.66 12.99 -45.92
CA ILE A 132 -4.73 11.58 -45.53
C ILE A 132 -6.21 11.22 -45.39
N SER A 133 -6.73 10.47 -46.36
CA SER A 133 -8.14 10.08 -46.40
C SER A 133 -8.31 8.73 -47.10
N GLY A 134 -9.30 7.99 -46.65
CA GLY A 134 -9.84 6.83 -47.31
C GLY A 134 -11.24 7.10 -47.88
N ASN A 135 -11.90 6.04 -48.34
CA ASN A 135 -13.28 6.11 -48.82
C ASN A 135 -14.27 6.44 -47.69
N ASP A 136 -13.93 6.06 -46.48
CA ASP A 136 -14.65 6.31 -45.24
C ASP A 136 -13.68 6.41 -44.05
N ARG A 137 -14.21 6.60 -42.84
CA ARG A 137 -13.41 6.69 -41.60
C ARG A 137 -12.61 5.41 -41.30
N TYR A 138 -13.10 4.25 -41.71
CA TYR A 138 -12.43 2.96 -41.51
C TYR A 138 -11.18 2.86 -42.40
N ASP A 139 -11.33 3.21 -43.69
CA ASP A 139 -10.21 3.27 -44.61
C ASP A 139 -9.23 4.39 -44.26
N THR A 140 -9.73 5.55 -43.80
CA THR A 140 -8.88 6.65 -43.27
C THR A 140 -8.01 6.15 -42.13
N SER A 141 -8.55 5.32 -41.19
CA SER A 141 -7.77 4.76 -40.08
C SER A 141 -6.63 3.84 -40.55
N VAL A 142 -6.87 3.05 -41.58
CA VAL A 142 -5.83 2.19 -42.18
C VAL A 142 -4.77 3.03 -42.90
N LYS A 143 -5.16 4.08 -43.64
CA LYS A 143 -4.21 5.00 -44.28
C LYS A 143 -3.32 5.73 -43.25
N LEU A 144 -3.87 6.13 -42.11
CA LEU A 144 -3.11 6.71 -41.01
C LEU A 144 -2.12 5.70 -40.42
N ALA A 145 -2.52 4.43 -40.26
CA ALA A 145 -1.63 3.37 -39.80
C ALA A 145 -0.50 3.09 -40.79
N GLU A 146 -0.79 3.08 -42.12
CA GLU A 146 0.22 2.95 -43.20
C GLU A 146 1.22 4.13 -43.18
N LYS A 147 0.74 5.34 -42.91
CA LYS A 147 1.60 6.53 -42.77
C LYS A 147 2.43 6.46 -41.50
N LEU A 148 1.83 6.04 -40.38
CA LEU A 148 2.54 5.84 -39.10
C LEU A 148 3.68 4.81 -39.25
N ASP A 149 3.45 3.69 -39.97
CA ASP A 149 4.47 2.66 -40.17
C ASP A 149 5.71 3.16 -40.95
N LYS A 150 5.55 4.17 -41.79
CA LYS A 150 6.69 4.79 -42.48
C LYS A 150 7.58 5.60 -41.55
N GLU A 151 7.00 6.15 -40.50
CA GLU A 151 7.69 7.00 -39.53
C GLU A 151 8.21 6.19 -38.34
N LYS A 152 7.38 5.27 -37.83
CA LYS A 152 7.67 4.42 -36.67
C LYS A 152 7.07 3.03 -36.86
N LYS A 153 7.92 2.01 -36.85
CA LYS A 153 7.47 0.61 -36.93
C LYS A 153 6.71 0.22 -35.63
N PHE A 154 5.67 -0.58 -35.80
CA PHE A 154 4.86 -1.10 -34.70
C PHE A 154 4.57 -2.59 -34.93
N SER A 155 4.39 -3.33 -33.85
CA SER A 155 3.99 -4.74 -33.83
C SER A 155 2.69 -4.98 -33.06
N SER A 156 2.04 -3.92 -32.62
CA SER A 156 0.79 -3.98 -31.87
C SER A 156 -0.20 -2.93 -32.37
N VAL A 157 -1.51 -3.19 -32.22
CA VAL A 157 -2.57 -2.29 -32.70
C VAL A 157 -3.66 -2.13 -31.62
N PHE A 158 -4.32 -0.97 -31.65
CA PHE A 158 -5.59 -0.76 -31.00
C PHE A 158 -6.74 -0.86 -31.97
N VAL A 159 -7.83 -1.52 -31.57
CA VAL A 159 -9.06 -1.67 -32.36
C VAL A 159 -10.21 -1.11 -31.53
N VAL A 160 -10.95 -0.17 -32.12
CA VAL A 160 -12.12 0.49 -31.53
C VAL A 160 -13.27 0.54 -32.53
N SER A 161 -14.51 0.70 -32.06
CA SER A 161 -15.64 0.90 -32.98
C SER A 161 -15.59 2.29 -33.62
N GLY A 162 -15.64 2.35 -34.93
CA GLY A 162 -15.74 3.62 -35.65
C GLY A 162 -17.17 4.21 -35.71
N LYS A 163 -18.17 3.54 -35.10
CA LYS A 163 -19.56 3.99 -35.06
C LYS A 163 -20.00 4.37 -33.67
N SER A 164 -19.92 3.45 -32.70
CA SER A 164 -20.40 3.63 -31.32
C SER A 164 -19.29 3.87 -30.30
N GLY A 165 -18.01 3.62 -30.65
CA GLY A 165 -16.86 3.68 -29.75
C GLY A 165 -16.01 4.95 -29.90
N LEU A 166 -16.60 6.11 -30.21
CA LEU A 166 -15.82 7.35 -30.39
C LEU A 166 -15.13 7.78 -29.07
N ALA A 167 -15.80 7.60 -27.93
CA ALA A 167 -15.23 7.83 -26.62
C ALA A 167 -14.08 6.85 -26.31
N ASP A 168 -14.21 5.59 -26.73
CA ASP A 168 -13.16 4.57 -26.55
C ASP A 168 -11.91 4.94 -27.36
N ALA A 169 -12.08 5.46 -28.58
CA ALA A 169 -11.00 5.90 -29.43
C ALA A 169 -10.21 7.08 -28.83
N VAL A 170 -10.87 8.09 -28.29
CA VAL A 170 -10.18 9.22 -27.65
C VAL A 170 -9.61 8.85 -26.30
N SER A 171 -10.22 7.89 -25.58
CA SER A 171 -9.70 7.34 -24.32
C SER A 171 -8.32 6.71 -24.48
N ILE A 172 -8.11 6.00 -25.58
CA ILE A 172 -6.82 5.34 -25.88
C ILE A 172 -5.85 6.23 -26.67
N GLY A 173 -6.28 7.39 -27.15
CA GLY A 173 -5.49 8.23 -28.04
C GLY A 173 -4.13 8.62 -27.49
N SER A 174 -4.05 9.00 -26.21
CA SER A 174 -2.78 9.39 -25.58
C SER A 174 -1.80 8.22 -25.43
N ILE A 175 -2.27 7.03 -25.09
CA ILE A 175 -1.44 5.81 -25.02
C ILE A 175 -1.01 5.35 -26.41
N ALA A 176 -1.94 5.31 -27.36
CA ALA A 176 -1.63 4.96 -28.74
C ALA A 176 -0.54 5.87 -29.32
N ALA A 177 -0.62 7.16 -29.02
CA ALA A 177 0.38 8.15 -29.41
C ALA A 177 1.73 7.96 -28.69
N GLN A 178 1.72 7.69 -27.40
CA GLN A 178 2.92 7.44 -26.59
C GLN A 178 3.68 6.20 -27.07
N GLU A 179 2.97 5.10 -27.28
CA GLU A 179 3.55 3.84 -27.73
C GLU A 179 3.86 3.84 -29.25
N GLY A 180 3.25 4.74 -30.01
CA GLY A 180 3.34 4.78 -31.47
C GLY A 180 2.59 3.60 -32.11
N MET A 181 1.48 3.20 -31.51
CA MET A 181 0.62 2.14 -32.03
C MET A 181 -0.58 2.74 -32.75
N PRO A 182 -0.96 2.20 -33.94
CA PRO A 182 -2.10 2.72 -34.68
C PRO A 182 -3.43 2.37 -33.99
N ILE A 183 -4.43 3.24 -34.21
CA ILE A 183 -5.83 3.00 -33.86
C ILE A 183 -6.58 2.63 -35.12
N ILE A 184 -7.06 1.38 -35.19
CA ILE A 184 -7.85 0.84 -36.30
C ILE A 184 -9.33 0.93 -35.93
N LEU A 185 -10.13 1.52 -36.80
CA LEU A 185 -11.56 1.62 -36.62
C LEU A 185 -12.28 0.36 -37.19
N SER A 186 -13.01 -0.32 -36.32
CA SER A 186 -13.86 -1.46 -36.67
C SER A 186 -15.20 -1.00 -37.21
N ASN A 187 -15.56 -1.53 -38.39
CA ASN A 187 -16.88 -1.35 -39.04
C ASN A 187 -17.89 -2.33 -38.43
N PRO A 188 -19.12 -1.94 -38.12
CA PRO A 188 -20.15 -2.85 -37.58
C PRO A 188 -20.48 -4.03 -38.47
N GLU A 189 -20.40 -3.85 -39.83
CA GLU A 189 -20.77 -4.85 -40.82
C GLU A 189 -19.60 -5.75 -41.21
N ASN A 190 -18.45 -5.14 -41.45
CA ASN A 190 -17.28 -5.80 -42.04
C ASN A 190 -16.10 -5.96 -41.09
N GLY A 191 -16.26 -5.54 -39.79
CA GLY A 191 -15.19 -5.60 -38.80
C GLY A 191 -13.96 -4.78 -39.18
N ILE A 192 -12.80 -5.41 -39.21
CA ILE A 192 -11.51 -4.79 -39.56
C ILE A 192 -10.96 -5.26 -40.92
N LYS A 193 -11.82 -5.77 -41.78
CA LYS A 193 -11.41 -6.38 -43.06
C LYS A 193 -10.49 -5.49 -43.89
N LEU A 194 -10.66 -4.16 -43.87
CA LEU A 194 -9.77 -3.20 -44.51
C LEU A 194 -8.33 -3.22 -43.98
N ALA A 195 -8.16 -3.61 -42.71
CA ALA A 195 -6.86 -3.69 -42.05
C ALA A 195 -6.20 -5.07 -42.16
N ASP A 196 -6.86 -6.11 -42.69
CA ASP A 196 -6.35 -7.48 -42.74
C ASP A 196 -4.97 -7.57 -43.40
N LYS A 197 -4.78 -6.83 -44.48
CA LYS A 197 -3.50 -6.75 -45.20
C LYS A 197 -2.42 -6.14 -44.32
N LEU A 198 -2.71 -5.02 -43.68
CA LEU A 198 -1.79 -4.33 -42.77
C LEU A 198 -1.40 -5.25 -41.60
N ILE A 199 -2.37 -5.91 -40.94
CA ILE A 199 -2.13 -6.80 -39.82
C ILE A 199 -1.18 -7.94 -40.16
N LYS A 200 -1.37 -8.55 -41.35
CA LYS A 200 -0.53 -9.64 -41.84
C LYS A 200 0.88 -9.16 -42.26
N GLU A 201 0.95 -8.09 -43.07
CA GLU A 201 2.22 -7.59 -43.63
C GLU A 201 3.12 -6.97 -42.55
N LYS A 202 2.56 -6.40 -41.50
CA LYS A 202 3.33 -5.77 -40.43
C LYS A 202 3.65 -6.71 -39.27
N ASN A 203 3.35 -8.01 -39.39
CA ASN A 203 3.60 -9.02 -38.35
C ASN A 203 3.07 -8.60 -36.98
N ILE A 204 1.82 -8.11 -36.94
CA ILE A 204 1.18 -7.74 -35.71
C ILE A 204 1.10 -8.95 -34.81
N ASN A 205 1.67 -8.87 -33.61
CA ASN A 205 1.75 -9.97 -32.66
C ASN A 205 0.89 -9.74 -31.42
N LYS A 206 0.35 -8.53 -31.21
CA LYS A 206 -0.51 -8.19 -30.08
C LYS A 206 -1.58 -7.18 -30.49
N SER A 207 -2.78 -7.37 -30.00
CA SER A 207 -3.92 -6.48 -30.30
C SER A 207 -4.66 -6.13 -29.02
N TYR A 208 -5.17 -4.90 -28.96
CA TYR A 208 -6.03 -4.45 -27.87
C TYR A 208 -7.36 -4.00 -28.47
N ILE A 209 -8.47 -4.57 -27.98
CA ILE A 209 -9.81 -4.10 -28.31
C ILE A 209 -10.29 -3.20 -27.16
N ILE A 210 -10.63 -1.95 -27.47
CA ILE A 210 -11.20 -1.02 -26.52
C ILE A 210 -12.70 -0.89 -26.78
N GLY A 211 -13.50 -1.26 -25.79
CA GLY A 211 -14.96 -1.30 -25.86
C GLY A 211 -15.56 -2.69 -25.80
N GLY A 212 -16.84 -2.75 -25.46
CA GLY A 212 -17.58 -3.98 -25.25
C GLY A 212 -17.89 -4.74 -26.56
N LYS A 213 -18.43 -5.96 -26.43
CA LYS A 213 -18.77 -6.85 -27.56
C LYS A 213 -19.85 -6.25 -28.49
N LEU A 214 -20.69 -5.37 -27.96
CA LEU A 214 -21.69 -4.61 -28.76
C LEU A 214 -21.02 -3.52 -29.62
N SER A 215 -19.87 -3.01 -29.22
CA SER A 215 -19.12 -1.99 -29.98
C SER A 215 -18.17 -2.62 -31.00
N VAL A 216 -17.42 -3.63 -30.59
CA VAL A 216 -16.52 -4.42 -31.46
C VAL A 216 -16.85 -5.89 -31.25
N SER A 217 -17.34 -6.54 -32.29
CA SER A 217 -17.88 -7.90 -32.22
C SER A 217 -16.82 -8.96 -31.85
N GLU A 218 -17.28 -10.12 -31.39
CA GLU A 218 -16.41 -11.27 -31.11
C GLU A 218 -15.73 -11.81 -32.39
N SER A 219 -16.37 -11.69 -33.55
CA SER A 219 -15.76 -12.09 -34.82
C SER A 219 -14.50 -11.28 -35.14
N VAL A 220 -14.43 -10.02 -34.77
CA VAL A 220 -13.21 -9.21 -34.87
C VAL A 220 -12.14 -9.71 -33.91
N GLU A 221 -12.53 -10.02 -32.69
CA GLU A 221 -11.62 -10.54 -31.64
C GLU A 221 -10.96 -11.85 -32.08
N GLN A 222 -11.72 -12.78 -32.65
CA GLN A 222 -11.22 -14.07 -33.13
C GLN A 222 -10.23 -13.96 -34.29
N ASN A 223 -10.26 -12.87 -35.04
CA ASN A 223 -9.38 -12.63 -36.23
C ASN A 223 -8.12 -11.81 -35.89
N LEU A 224 -7.93 -11.43 -34.59
CA LEU A 224 -6.80 -10.63 -34.16
C LEU A 224 -5.76 -11.49 -33.40
N PRO A 225 -4.46 -11.21 -33.61
CA PRO A 225 -3.41 -11.92 -32.88
C PRO A 225 -3.34 -11.45 -31.39
N ASN A 226 -3.20 -12.41 -30.49
CA ASN A 226 -2.90 -12.16 -29.05
C ASN A 226 -3.74 -11.04 -28.42
N VAL A 227 -5.05 -11.12 -28.59
CA VAL A 227 -5.96 -10.03 -28.28
C VAL A 227 -6.23 -9.90 -26.78
N LYS A 228 -6.24 -8.66 -26.30
CA LYS A 228 -6.74 -8.29 -24.97
C LYS A 228 -7.87 -7.28 -25.12
N ARG A 229 -9.06 -7.62 -24.61
CA ARG A 229 -10.19 -6.69 -24.56
C ARG A 229 -10.19 -5.90 -23.27
N ILE A 230 -10.42 -4.56 -23.38
CA ILE A 230 -10.56 -3.63 -22.27
C ILE A 230 -11.91 -2.93 -22.44
N SER A 231 -12.84 -3.18 -21.54
CA SER A 231 -14.19 -2.61 -21.60
C SER A 231 -14.83 -2.51 -20.22
N GLY A 232 -15.65 -1.51 -20.04
CA GLY A 232 -16.55 -1.32 -18.90
C GLY A 232 -18.02 -1.43 -19.32
N ASN A 233 -18.93 -1.24 -18.38
CA ASN A 233 -20.36 -1.19 -18.62
C ASN A 233 -20.78 0.11 -19.34
N ASN A 234 -19.98 1.15 -19.19
CA ASN A 234 -20.14 2.44 -19.88
C ASN A 234 -18.77 2.98 -20.32
N ARG A 235 -18.74 4.14 -21.02
CA ARG A 235 -17.54 4.78 -21.54
C ARG A 235 -16.58 5.25 -20.45
N ASN A 236 -17.10 5.69 -19.31
CA ASN A 236 -16.32 6.19 -18.17
C ASN A 236 -15.63 5.03 -17.44
N GLU A 237 -16.31 3.91 -17.24
CA GLU A 237 -15.72 2.68 -16.73
C GLU A 237 -14.68 2.11 -17.72
N THR A 238 -14.96 2.14 -19.04
CA THR A 238 -13.95 1.76 -20.06
C THR A 238 -12.71 2.65 -19.95
N ASN A 239 -12.88 3.97 -19.83
CA ASN A 239 -11.79 4.91 -19.62
C ASN A 239 -11.00 4.62 -18.35
N ALA A 240 -11.68 4.32 -17.22
CA ALA A 240 -11.03 3.91 -15.97
C ALA A 240 -10.15 2.67 -16.15
N LYS A 241 -10.65 1.64 -16.86
CA LYS A 241 -9.89 0.41 -17.16
C LYS A 241 -8.72 0.64 -18.13
N VAL A 242 -8.85 1.57 -19.06
CA VAL A 242 -7.73 2.01 -19.90
C VAL A 242 -6.63 2.64 -19.05
N ILE A 243 -7.02 3.51 -18.11
CA ILE A 243 -6.05 4.14 -17.17
C ILE A 243 -5.40 3.07 -16.28
N GLU A 244 -6.17 2.13 -15.76
CA GLU A 244 -5.67 1.02 -14.95
C GLU A 244 -4.67 0.15 -15.73
N GLU A 245 -4.96 -0.16 -17.00
CA GLU A 245 -4.13 -1.04 -17.80
C GLU A 245 -2.82 -0.40 -18.23
N PHE A 246 -2.82 0.86 -18.62
CA PHE A 246 -1.68 1.47 -19.30
C PHE A 246 -0.89 2.45 -18.43
N TYR A 247 -1.48 3.08 -17.43
CA TYR A 247 -0.79 3.98 -16.53
C TYR A 247 -0.48 3.28 -15.20
N LYS A 248 0.57 2.42 -15.21
CA LYS A 248 0.91 1.56 -14.07
C LYS A 248 1.53 2.33 -12.90
N SER A 249 2.19 3.46 -13.16
CA SER A 249 2.78 4.30 -12.10
C SER A 249 1.71 4.88 -11.19
N THR A 250 2.01 4.94 -9.90
CA THR A 250 1.20 5.68 -8.92
C THR A 250 1.36 7.18 -9.13
N ASN A 251 2.60 7.66 -9.34
CA ASN A 251 2.91 9.07 -9.56
C ASN A 251 2.86 9.39 -11.05
N LEU A 252 2.03 10.36 -11.43
CA LEU A 252 1.82 10.82 -12.80
C LEU A 252 1.94 12.34 -12.88
N LYS A 253 2.49 12.84 -13.98
CA LYS A 253 2.74 14.28 -14.15
C LYS A 253 1.47 15.11 -14.25
N ASN A 254 0.42 14.59 -14.89
CA ASN A 254 -0.82 15.33 -15.09
C ASN A 254 -2.01 14.37 -15.26
N ALA A 255 -3.23 14.86 -15.01
CA ALA A 255 -4.47 14.29 -15.51
C ALA A 255 -5.18 15.35 -16.35
N TYR A 256 -5.47 15.04 -17.61
CA TYR A 256 -6.24 15.92 -18.49
C TYR A 256 -7.72 15.53 -18.45
N ILE A 257 -8.54 16.40 -17.87
CA ILE A 257 -9.96 16.13 -17.61
C ILE A 257 -10.79 16.73 -18.75
N THR A 258 -11.49 15.87 -19.49
CA THR A 258 -12.28 16.26 -20.65
C THR A 258 -13.68 15.70 -20.56
N LYS A 259 -14.62 16.28 -21.30
CA LYS A 259 -16.00 15.76 -21.38
C LYS A 259 -16.06 14.40 -22.09
N ASP A 260 -16.94 13.53 -21.65
CA ASP A 260 -17.11 12.17 -22.14
C ASP A 260 -17.97 12.06 -23.43
N GLY A 261 -18.54 13.18 -23.87
CA GLY A 261 -19.37 13.21 -25.08
C GLY A 261 -20.75 12.56 -24.91
N MET A 262 -21.20 12.28 -23.66
CA MET A 262 -22.52 11.66 -23.45
C MET A 262 -23.68 12.61 -23.76
N ARG A 263 -23.55 13.89 -23.40
CA ARG A 263 -24.53 14.93 -23.71
C ARG A 263 -24.47 15.37 -25.15
N ASN A 264 -23.27 15.56 -25.66
CA ASN A 264 -23.01 15.94 -27.04
C ASN A 264 -21.72 15.28 -27.52
N GLN A 265 -21.83 14.37 -28.50
CA GLN A 265 -20.72 13.62 -29.05
C GLN A 265 -19.59 14.52 -29.59
N SER A 266 -19.93 15.73 -30.08
CA SER A 266 -18.94 16.69 -30.57
C SER A 266 -18.02 17.25 -29.47
N ASP A 267 -18.36 17.04 -28.18
CA ASP A 267 -17.50 17.45 -27.05
C ASP A 267 -16.22 16.60 -26.95
N LEU A 268 -16.21 15.41 -27.57
CA LEU A 268 -14.99 14.55 -27.63
C LEU A 268 -13.83 15.18 -28.41
N ILE A 269 -14.06 16.29 -29.11
CA ILE A 269 -13.01 16.98 -29.88
C ILE A 269 -11.92 17.57 -28.99
N ASP A 270 -12.26 18.00 -27.80
CA ASP A 270 -11.28 18.48 -26.82
C ASP A 270 -10.35 17.34 -26.38
N SER A 271 -10.91 16.12 -26.19
CA SER A 271 -10.17 14.90 -25.85
C SER A 271 -9.22 14.48 -26.97
N LEU A 272 -9.67 14.59 -28.22
CA LEU A 272 -8.84 14.34 -29.40
C LEU A 272 -7.67 15.32 -29.46
N ALA A 273 -7.95 16.61 -29.33
CA ALA A 273 -6.95 17.68 -29.45
C ALA A 273 -5.87 17.56 -28.35
N VAL A 274 -6.25 17.23 -27.11
CA VAL A 274 -5.30 17.11 -25.99
C VAL A 274 -4.51 15.79 -26.01
N GLY A 275 -4.94 14.77 -26.74
CA GLY A 275 -4.32 13.44 -26.75
C GLY A 275 -2.81 13.45 -27.06
N VAL A 276 -2.37 14.31 -28.02
CA VAL A 276 -0.94 14.44 -28.34
C VAL A 276 -0.16 15.08 -27.19
N LEU A 277 -0.69 16.15 -26.58
CA LEU A 277 -0.07 16.80 -25.42
C LEU A 277 0.02 15.85 -24.24
N ALA A 278 -1.04 15.11 -23.97
CA ALA A 278 -1.10 14.11 -22.91
C ALA A 278 -0.04 13.01 -23.10
N SER A 279 0.15 12.53 -24.34
CA SER A 279 1.18 11.54 -24.67
C SER A 279 2.61 12.05 -24.45
N LYS A 280 2.88 13.36 -24.66
CA LYS A 280 4.21 13.97 -24.40
C LYS A 280 4.59 13.90 -22.91
N ASN A 281 3.60 13.90 -22.04
CA ASN A 281 3.78 13.91 -20.59
C ASN A 281 3.48 12.55 -19.92
N SER A 282 3.24 11.50 -20.71
CA SER A 282 2.82 10.18 -20.19
C SER A 282 1.63 10.28 -19.24
N SER A 283 0.63 11.08 -19.61
CA SER A 283 -0.49 11.47 -18.76
C SER A 283 -1.82 10.95 -19.31
N PRO A 284 -2.76 10.51 -18.45
CA PRO A 284 -4.08 10.07 -18.89
C PRO A 284 -4.96 11.22 -19.36
N VAL A 285 -5.86 10.90 -20.31
CA VAL A 285 -7.05 11.70 -20.62
C VAL A 285 -8.23 11.04 -19.89
N VAL A 286 -8.83 11.75 -18.96
CA VAL A 286 -9.94 11.29 -18.13
C VAL A 286 -11.24 11.85 -18.74
N LEU A 287 -12.06 10.95 -19.28
CA LEU A 287 -13.35 11.31 -19.87
C LEU A 287 -14.42 11.35 -18.79
N VAL A 288 -14.99 12.51 -18.53
CA VAL A 288 -15.93 12.68 -17.42
C VAL A 288 -17.28 13.26 -17.86
N GLY A 289 -18.33 12.88 -17.16
CA GLY A 289 -19.57 13.65 -17.13
C GLY A 289 -19.46 14.86 -16.21
N GLU A 290 -20.58 15.31 -15.64
CA GLU A 290 -20.56 16.33 -14.58
C GLU A 290 -19.86 15.81 -13.33
N GLU A 291 -20.09 14.52 -13.01
CA GLU A 291 -19.49 13.82 -11.87
C GLU A 291 -18.61 12.67 -12.35
N LEU A 292 -17.73 12.23 -11.47
CA LEU A 292 -16.92 11.01 -11.69
C LEU A 292 -17.78 9.77 -11.55
N ASP A 293 -17.61 8.83 -12.47
CA ASP A 293 -18.08 7.45 -12.30
C ASP A 293 -17.37 6.77 -11.13
N SER A 294 -18.01 5.77 -10.50
CA SER A 294 -17.43 5.04 -9.37
C SER A 294 -16.08 4.41 -9.71
N ALA A 295 -15.98 3.76 -10.88
CA ALA A 295 -14.74 3.15 -11.33
C ALA A 295 -13.64 4.19 -11.58
N GLN A 296 -14.00 5.41 -11.99
CA GLN A 296 -13.05 6.51 -12.12
C GLN A 296 -12.59 7.01 -10.75
N LYS A 297 -13.48 7.12 -9.75
CA LYS A 297 -13.10 7.45 -8.37
C LYS A 297 -12.11 6.42 -7.84
N ASP A 298 -12.39 5.13 -8.04
CA ASP A 298 -11.54 4.06 -7.58
C ASP A 298 -10.13 4.14 -8.19
N ILE A 299 -10.03 4.32 -9.53
CA ILE A 299 -8.71 4.40 -10.16
C ILE A 299 -7.97 5.71 -9.83
N MET A 300 -8.67 6.85 -9.69
CA MET A 300 -8.05 8.13 -9.30
C MET A 300 -7.47 8.05 -7.89
N ASN A 301 -8.11 7.35 -6.96
CA ASN A 301 -7.59 7.08 -5.61
C ASN A 301 -6.31 6.24 -5.58
N THR A 302 -5.93 5.61 -6.70
CA THR A 302 -4.66 4.87 -6.82
C THR A 302 -3.54 5.70 -7.46
N LYS A 303 -3.81 6.97 -7.78
CA LYS A 303 -2.90 7.86 -8.52
C LYS A 303 -2.65 9.15 -7.76
N ILE A 304 -1.42 9.62 -7.84
CA ILE A 304 -0.97 10.94 -7.37
C ILE A 304 -0.55 11.74 -8.60
N PHE A 305 -1.06 12.94 -8.73
CA PHE A 305 -0.80 13.81 -9.87
C PHE A 305 -0.06 15.08 -9.43
N ASP A 306 1.00 15.47 -10.15
CA ASP A 306 1.64 16.78 -9.93
C ASP A 306 0.71 17.91 -10.37
N LYS A 307 -0.17 17.61 -11.33
CA LYS A 307 -1.08 18.60 -11.93
C LYS A 307 -2.42 17.99 -12.33
N ILE A 308 -3.49 18.77 -12.19
CA ILE A 308 -4.82 18.48 -12.72
C ILE A 308 -5.16 19.57 -13.73
N THR A 309 -5.39 19.22 -14.98
CA THR A 309 -5.70 20.16 -16.06
C THR A 309 -7.12 19.96 -16.58
N GLN A 310 -7.99 20.93 -16.38
CA GLN A 310 -9.31 20.98 -17.02
C GLN A 310 -9.14 21.34 -18.50
N VAL A 311 -9.73 20.55 -19.41
CA VAL A 311 -9.68 20.76 -20.86
C VAL A 311 -11.10 20.92 -21.40
N GLY A 312 -11.37 22.04 -22.10
CA GLY A 312 -12.73 22.41 -22.41
C GLY A 312 -13.52 22.81 -21.16
N GLY A 313 -14.65 23.44 -21.32
CA GLY A 313 -15.50 23.87 -20.21
C GLY A 313 -16.96 23.43 -20.39
N LEU A 314 -17.81 23.84 -19.45
CA LEU A 314 -19.25 23.60 -19.43
C LEU A 314 -19.60 22.11 -19.28
N GLY A 315 -19.37 21.55 -18.09
CA GLY A 315 -19.84 20.24 -17.69
C GLY A 315 -18.80 19.22 -17.26
N ASN A 316 -17.57 19.66 -16.98
CA ASN A 316 -16.51 18.83 -16.37
C ASN A 316 -15.89 19.48 -15.12
N GLU A 317 -16.43 20.60 -14.66
CA GLU A 317 -15.90 21.38 -13.53
C GLU A 317 -15.99 20.61 -12.23
N SER A 318 -17.15 20.01 -11.93
CA SER A 318 -17.39 19.25 -10.69
C SER A 318 -16.48 18.01 -10.61
N ALA A 319 -16.40 17.24 -11.70
CA ALA A 319 -15.50 16.09 -11.79
C ALA A 319 -14.03 16.51 -11.66
N THR A 320 -13.62 17.63 -12.30
CA THR A 320 -12.27 18.19 -12.18
C THR A 320 -11.97 18.56 -10.73
N LYS A 321 -12.92 19.25 -10.06
CA LYS A 321 -12.80 19.59 -8.65
C LYS A 321 -12.68 18.33 -7.78
N SER A 322 -13.51 17.32 -8.02
CA SER A 322 -13.46 16.06 -7.26
C SER A 322 -12.10 15.38 -7.36
N ILE A 323 -11.50 15.30 -8.56
CA ILE A 323 -10.14 14.73 -8.74
C ILE A 323 -9.11 15.60 -8.00
N ALA A 324 -9.23 16.92 -8.07
CA ALA A 324 -8.32 17.84 -7.39
C ALA A 324 -8.44 17.73 -5.86
N ASP A 325 -9.65 17.59 -5.34
CA ASP A 325 -9.90 17.43 -3.90
C ASP A 325 -9.30 16.08 -3.40
N MET A 326 -9.33 15.01 -4.22
CA MET A 326 -8.65 13.74 -3.93
C MET A 326 -7.12 13.87 -3.87
N GLN A 327 -6.56 14.92 -4.45
CA GLN A 327 -5.12 15.20 -4.42
C GLN A 327 -4.73 16.21 -3.33
N GLU A 328 -5.68 16.75 -2.58
CA GLU A 328 -5.39 17.52 -1.37
C GLU A 328 -4.81 16.56 -0.33
N GLN A 329 -3.64 16.88 0.19
CA GLN A 329 -3.00 16.06 1.22
C GLN A 329 -3.64 16.35 2.57
N THR A 330 -4.22 15.33 3.18
CA THR A 330 -4.62 15.34 4.59
C THR A 330 -3.59 14.55 5.39
N LYS A 331 -3.10 15.15 6.47
CA LYS A 331 -2.21 14.45 7.41
C LYS A 331 -3.00 14.03 8.64
N TYR A 332 -3.13 12.73 8.85
CA TYR A 332 -3.71 12.12 10.03
C TYR A 332 -2.59 11.78 11.01
N THR A 333 -2.81 12.02 12.30
CA THR A 333 -1.94 11.49 13.36
C THR A 333 -2.76 10.52 14.21
N VAL A 334 -2.27 9.31 14.36
CA VAL A 334 -2.94 8.20 15.06
C VAL A 334 -1.97 7.58 16.06
N GLU A 335 -2.49 7.09 17.19
CA GLU A 335 -1.69 6.54 18.30
C GLU A 335 -2.04 5.07 18.60
N SER A 336 -3.13 4.54 18.00
CA SER A 336 -3.57 3.15 18.16
C SER A 336 -3.87 2.47 16.82
N ILE A 337 -3.90 1.13 16.81
CA ILE A 337 -4.26 0.33 15.63
C ILE A 337 -5.72 0.59 15.22
N GLU A 338 -6.62 0.82 16.17
CA GLU A 338 -8.01 1.18 15.92
C GLU A 338 -8.13 2.50 15.17
N GLU A 339 -7.41 3.52 15.61
CA GLU A 339 -7.35 4.82 14.93
C GLU A 339 -6.71 4.72 13.55
N LEU A 340 -5.64 3.92 13.41
CA LEU A 340 -5.01 3.62 12.12
C LEU A 340 -6.02 3.02 11.15
N ASN A 341 -6.81 2.04 11.59
CA ASN A 341 -7.85 1.41 10.76
C ASN A 341 -8.96 2.40 10.36
N VAL A 342 -9.31 3.34 11.22
CA VAL A 342 -10.25 4.42 10.91
C VAL A 342 -9.65 5.39 9.89
N ALA A 343 -8.39 5.79 10.06
CA ALA A 343 -7.69 6.67 9.14
C ALA A 343 -7.53 6.04 7.76
N LEU A 344 -7.14 4.74 7.66
CA LEU A 344 -7.04 4.00 6.41
C LEU A 344 -8.35 3.99 5.60
N LYS A 345 -9.50 3.91 6.28
CA LYS A 345 -10.81 3.99 5.63
C LYS A 345 -11.13 5.39 5.11
N LYS A 346 -10.77 6.43 5.87
CA LYS A 346 -11.09 7.85 5.57
C LYS A 346 -10.13 8.50 4.58
N ALA A 347 -8.86 8.09 4.57
CA ALA A 347 -7.84 8.70 3.73
C ALA A 347 -8.19 8.61 2.25
N ASP A 348 -7.82 9.64 1.49
CA ASP A 348 -7.87 9.70 0.03
C ASP A 348 -6.44 9.61 -0.57
N ALA A 349 -6.32 9.60 -1.89
CA ALA A 349 -5.02 9.58 -2.55
C ALA A 349 -4.16 10.77 -2.08
N ASN A 350 -2.85 10.56 -1.96
CA ASN A 350 -1.88 11.54 -1.48
C ASN A 350 -1.92 11.85 0.03
N ASP A 351 -2.87 11.30 0.79
CA ASP A 351 -2.92 11.50 2.22
C ASP A 351 -1.76 10.81 2.95
N VAL A 352 -1.41 11.36 4.11
CA VAL A 352 -0.37 10.82 4.99
C VAL A 352 -1.00 10.41 6.32
N ILE A 353 -0.75 9.18 6.74
CA ILE A 353 -1.12 8.70 8.07
C ILE A 353 0.16 8.52 8.89
N LYS A 354 0.38 9.38 9.87
CA LYS A 354 1.48 9.25 10.82
C LYS A 354 1.00 8.39 12.00
N PHE A 355 1.52 7.17 12.10
CA PHE A 355 1.31 6.31 13.25
C PHE A 355 2.42 6.59 14.27
N LYS A 356 2.06 7.28 15.34
CA LYS A 356 2.97 7.66 16.43
C LYS A 356 2.61 6.85 17.64
N ALA A 357 3.45 5.86 18.01
CA ALA A 357 3.27 5.19 19.30
C ALA A 357 3.32 6.22 20.44
N GLU A 358 2.44 6.08 21.43
CA GLU A 358 2.48 6.93 22.62
C GLU A 358 3.89 6.96 23.21
N LYS A 359 4.29 8.12 23.75
CA LYS A 359 5.61 8.29 24.35
C LYS A 359 5.85 7.23 25.44
N ASP A 360 6.99 6.55 25.34
CA ASP A 360 7.43 5.48 26.24
C ASP A 360 6.57 4.19 26.20
N LYS A 361 5.63 4.09 25.24
CA LYS A 361 4.88 2.86 24.95
C LYS A 361 5.34 2.21 23.67
N LYS A 362 5.24 0.88 23.63
CA LYS A 362 5.50 0.08 22.41
C LYS A 362 4.19 -0.45 21.87
N VAL A 363 4.07 -0.50 20.55
CA VAL A 363 2.97 -1.23 19.90
C VAL A 363 3.34 -2.71 19.91
N THR A 364 2.55 -3.51 20.62
CA THR A 364 2.86 -4.93 20.90
C THR A 364 1.99 -5.92 20.15
N ASP A 365 1.06 -5.45 19.34
CA ASP A 365 0.19 -6.30 18.52
C ASP A 365 0.64 -6.29 17.06
N SER A 366 0.49 -7.44 16.39
CA SER A 366 0.67 -7.55 14.95
C SER A 366 -0.52 -6.95 14.23
N PHE A 367 -0.29 -6.27 13.11
CA PHE A 367 -1.36 -5.71 12.30
C PHE A 367 -1.04 -5.73 10.81
N LYS A 368 -2.09 -5.53 9.99
CA LYS A 368 -1.99 -5.48 8.53
C LYS A 368 -2.33 -4.08 8.02
N LEU A 369 -1.49 -3.56 7.15
CA LEU A 369 -1.79 -2.40 6.31
C LEU A 369 -2.32 -2.91 4.97
N GLU A 370 -3.61 -2.71 4.73
CA GLU A 370 -4.26 -3.15 3.49
C GLU A 370 -5.08 -2.01 2.88
N THR A 371 -4.60 -1.50 1.76
CA THR A 371 -5.33 -0.48 0.98
C THR A 371 -4.82 -0.44 -0.46
N LYS A 372 -5.73 -0.13 -1.39
CA LYS A 372 -5.38 0.16 -2.79
C LYS A 372 -5.14 1.65 -3.05
N LYS A 373 -5.41 2.51 -2.06
CA LYS A 373 -5.24 3.96 -2.19
C LYS A 373 -3.76 4.34 -2.22
N ALA A 374 -3.43 5.40 -2.92
CA ALA A 374 -2.07 5.94 -3.00
C ALA A 374 -1.82 6.86 -1.80
N ILE A 375 -1.58 6.28 -0.64
CA ILE A 375 -1.34 6.98 0.61
C ILE A 375 0.05 6.66 1.16
N THR A 376 0.57 7.55 2.02
CA THR A 376 1.83 7.31 2.72
C THR A 376 1.57 6.99 4.19
N ILE A 377 2.19 5.92 4.70
CA ILE A 377 2.19 5.61 6.13
C ILE A 377 3.55 5.99 6.72
N GLU A 378 3.55 6.82 7.76
CA GLU A 378 4.74 7.20 8.53
C GLU A 378 4.72 6.49 9.88
N PHE A 379 5.77 5.73 10.19
CA PHE A 379 5.97 5.13 11.51
C PHE A 379 6.88 6.00 12.36
N ASP A 380 6.43 6.35 13.59
CA ASP A 380 7.19 7.14 14.55
C ASP A 380 6.93 6.57 15.97
N GLY A 381 7.86 5.76 16.44
CA GLY A 381 7.73 5.03 17.70
C GLY A 381 8.37 3.64 17.64
N THR A 382 8.05 2.77 18.60
CA THR A 382 8.59 1.40 18.69
C THR A 382 7.48 0.38 18.45
N TYR A 383 7.71 -0.54 17.50
CA TYR A 383 6.78 -1.59 17.09
C TYR A 383 7.47 -2.94 17.24
N THR A 384 6.96 -3.81 18.11
CA THR A 384 7.68 -5.03 18.51
C THR A 384 7.20 -6.29 17.79
N GLN A 385 6.11 -6.21 17.04
CA GLN A 385 5.51 -7.35 16.35
C GLN A 385 5.52 -7.18 14.83
N THR A 386 4.96 -8.15 14.16
CA THR A 386 4.91 -8.18 12.69
C THR A 386 3.92 -7.19 12.11
N ILE A 387 4.37 -6.40 11.15
CA ILE A 387 3.54 -5.50 10.35
C ILE A 387 3.48 -6.02 8.91
N THR A 388 2.31 -6.49 8.49
CA THR A 388 2.12 -6.99 7.12
C THR A 388 1.66 -5.87 6.19
N ILE A 389 2.31 -5.71 5.05
CA ILE A 389 2.09 -4.62 4.10
C ILE A 389 1.51 -5.18 2.78
N ASP A 390 0.30 -4.74 2.44
CA ASP A 390 -0.39 -5.00 1.18
C ASP A 390 -0.97 -3.68 0.64
N MET A 391 -0.07 -2.82 0.16
CA MET A 391 -0.36 -1.45 -0.26
C MET A 391 0.19 -1.21 -1.67
N PRO A 392 -0.42 -1.77 -2.72
CA PRO A 392 0.13 -1.76 -4.07
C PRO A 392 0.34 -0.36 -4.68
N ASN A 393 -0.22 0.69 -4.11
CA ASN A 393 -0.07 2.07 -4.56
C ASN A 393 0.43 3.01 -3.46
N GLY A 394 0.67 2.50 -2.25
CA GLY A 394 1.08 3.30 -1.09
C GLY A 394 2.57 3.19 -0.78
N ASP A 395 3.09 4.21 -0.09
CA ASP A 395 4.46 4.31 0.38
C ASP A 395 4.55 4.14 1.90
N ILE A 396 5.70 3.70 2.38
CA ILE A 396 6.00 3.54 3.81
C ILE A 396 7.24 4.38 4.14
N ASN A 397 7.16 5.20 5.19
CA ASN A 397 8.29 5.91 5.77
C ASN A 397 8.49 5.46 7.23
N ASN A 398 9.63 4.89 7.54
CA ASN A 398 10.00 4.55 8.92
C ASN A 398 10.94 5.62 9.50
N PHE A 399 10.51 6.28 10.57
CA PHE A 399 11.31 7.20 11.38
C PHE A 399 11.57 6.65 12.78
N GLY A 400 10.92 5.53 13.12
CA GLY A 400 10.95 4.91 14.44
C GLY A 400 11.77 3.62 14.46
N LYS A 401 11.43 2.76 15.40
CA LYS A 401 12.09 1.47 15.61
C LYS A 401 11.14 0.32 15.39
N ILE A 402 11.45 -0.53 14.45
CA ILE A 402 10.73 -1.78 14.17
C ILE A 402 11.54 -2.93 14.76
N ASP A 403 11.30 -3.24 16.04
CA ASP A 403 11.90 -4.40 16.73
C ASP A 403 11.33 -5.73 16.21
N GLY A 404 10.11 -5.72 15.65
CA GLY A 404 9.48 -6.84 14.96
C GLY A 404 9.95 -6.97 13.50
N SER A 405 9.01 -7.23 12.60
CA SER A 405 9.33 -7.37 11.17
C SER A 405 8.32 -6.66 10.27
N PHE A 406 8.78 -6.16 9.13
CA PHE A 406 7.92 -5.85 7.99
C PHE A 406 7.81 -7.08 7.07
N ILE A 407 6.58 -7.52 6.79
CA ILE A 407 6.28 -8.50 5.75
C ILE A 407 5.68 -7.76 4.54
N ILE A 408 6.44 -7.64 3.47
CA ILE A 408 6.02 -6.94 2.25
C ILE A 408 5.40 -7.94 1.28
N ASN A 409 4.06 -8.03 1.29
CA ASN A 409 3.31 -8.87 0.36
C ASN A 409 3.11 -8.19 -1.00
N ASN A 410 2.83 -6.89 -0.98
CA ASN A 410 2.57 -6.13 -2.19
C ASN A 410 2.74 -4.62 -1.94
N ILE A 411 3.75 -4.06 -2.56
CA ILE A 411 3.99 -2.61 -2.58
C ILE A 411 4.25 -2.12 -4.02
N LYS A 412 4.27 -3.05 -4.99
CA LYS A 412 4.66 -2.82 -6.40
C LYS A 412 6.02 -2.10 -6.48
N ASN A 413 6.05 -1.00 -7.26
CA ASN A 413 7.25 -0.17 -7.42
C ASN A 413 7.26 1.04 -6.46
N ASN A 414 6.36 1.08 -5.50
CA ASN A 414 6.37 2.11 -4.47
C ASN A 414 7.45 1.81 -3.42
N THR A 415 7.70 2.77 -2.54
CA THR A 415 8.92 2.79 -1.76
C THR A 415 8.65 2.57 -0.27
N LEU A 416 9.48 1.73 0.35
CA LEU A 416 9.71 1.73 1.77
C LEU A 416 10.99 2.54 2.03
N VAL A 417 10.86 3.73 2.64
CA VAL A 417 11.99 4.58 3.03
C VAL A 417 12.28 4.37 4.51
N ASN A 418 13.50 3.95 4.83
CA ASN A 418 13.97 3.80 6.20
C ASN A 418 14.90 4.94 6.61
N LYS A 419 14.56 5.62 7.72
CA LYS A 419 15.35 6.65 8.40
C LYS A 419 15.57 6.32 9.89
N GLY A 420 15.06 5.19 10.35
CA GLY A 420 15.18 4.69 11.70
C GLY A 420 15.71 3.27 11.70
N ASP A 421 15.37 2.48 12.72
CA ASP A 421 15.87 1.12 12.88
C ASP A 421 14.84 0.10 12.40
N ILE A 422 15.25 -0.89 11.63
CA ILE A 422 14.41 -2.03 11.25
C ILE A 422 15.18 -3.33 11.54
N ASN A 423 14.59 -4.17 12.38
CA ASN A 423 15.15 -5.48 12.68
C ASN A 423 15.06 -6.44 11.48
N GLN A 424 13.89 -6.53 10.82
CA GLN A 424 13.71 -7.47 9.70
C GLN A 424 12.72 -6.97 8.66
N ILE A 425 13.05 -7.21 7.39
CA ILE A 425 12.16 -7.02 6.24
C ILE A 425 12.11 -8.32 5.46
N ASP A 426 10.92 -8.91 5.32
CA ASP A 426 10.68 -10.09 4.48
C ASP A 426 9.92 -9.67 3.21
N VAL A 427 10.53 -9.85 2.03
CA VAL A 427 9.98 -9.42 0.74
C VAL A 427 9.36 -10.60 0.00
N TYR A 428 8.03 -10.60 -0.12
CA TYR A 428 7.21 -11.56 -0.88
C TYR A 428 6.67 -10.98 -2.18
N SER A 429 6.82 -9.67 -2.41
CA SER A 429 6.16 -8.96 -3.49
C SER A 429 6.55 -9.50 -4.87
N LYS A 430 5.54 -9.99 -5.62
CA LYS A 430 5.70 -10.46 -7.01
C LYS A 430 5.59 -9.33 -8.03
N ASN A 431 5.22 -8.13 -7.59
CA ASN A 431 4.90 -6.97 -8.43
C ASN A 431 5.90 -5.82 -8.29
N GLY A 432 7.05 -6.07 -7.70
CA GLY A 432 8.06 -5.07 -7.43
C GLY A 432 8.07 -4.60 -5.97
N CYS A 433 9.23 -4.12 -5.53
CA CYS A 433 9.44 -3.54 -4.22
C CYS A 433 10.68 -2.63 -4.29
N ARG A 434 10.56 -1.39 -3.80
CA ARG A 434 11.69 -0.49 -3.64
C ARG A 434 11.93 -0.24 -2.17
N ILE A 435 13.15 -0.47 -1.70
CA ILE A 435 13.62 -0.18 -0.35
C ILE A 435 14.71 0.88 -0.45
N GLU A 436 14.52 2.01 0.23
CA GLU A 436 15.52 3.08 0.36
C GLU A 436 15.94 3.17 1.83
N ASN A 437 17.15 2.71 2.14
CA ASN A 437 17.75 2.88 3.45
C ASN A 437 18.61 4.14 3.43
N GLN A 438 18.12 5.21 4.08
CA GLN A 438 18.82 6.49 4.09
C GLN A 438 19.98 6.49 5.10
N SER A 439 20.84 7.52 5.06
CA SER A 439 22.09 7.59 5.84
C SER A 439 21.89 7.49 7.36
N SER A 440 20.69 7.74 7.87
CA SER A 440 20.34 7.55 9.29
C SER A 440 19.63 6.22 9.55
N GLY A 441 19.48 5.38 8.55
CA GLY A 441 18.69 4.15 8.64
C GLY A 441 19.57 2.94 8.88
N ASP A 442 19.17 2.11 9.86
CA ASP A 442 19.79 0.83 10.15
C ASP A 442 18.81 -0.30 9.83
N ILE A 443 19.24 -1.29 9.07
CA ILE A 443 18.48 -2.51 8.79
C ILE A 443 19.30 -3.72 9.16
N TRP A 444 18.79 -4.54 10.09
CA TRP A 444 19.54 -5.72 10.52
C TRP A 444 19.46 -6.86 9.50
N LEU A 445 18.25 -7.14 8.93
CA LEU A 445 18.08 -8.22 7.96
C LEU A 445 17.06 -7.86 6.88
N ILE A 446 17.40 -8.09 5.62
CA ILE A 446 16.46 -8.13 4.50
C ILE A 446 16.45 -9.55 3.94
N THR A 447 15.29 -10.23 3.99
CA THR A 447 15.08 -11.54 3.39
C THR A 447 14.26 -11.38 2.11
N ILE A 448 14.84 -11.75 0.97
CA ILE A 448 14.16 -11.67 -0.34
C ILE A 448 13.82 -13.09 -0.78
N LEU A 449 12.53 -13.38 -0.90
CA LEU A 449 12.03 -14.70 -1.21
C LEU A 449 12.10 -14.99 -2.71
N LYS A 450 12.10 -16.28 -3.05
CA LYS A 450 12.28 -16.75 -4.43
C LYS A 450 11.24 -16.18 -5.42
N GLU A 451 10.03 -15.97 -4.94
CA GLU A 451 8.91 -15.45 -5.74
C GLU A 451 8.94 -13.94 -5.93
N ALA A 452 9.71 -13.21 -5.13
CA ALA A 452 9.83 -11.76 -5.22
C ALA A 452 10.49 -11.36 -6.55
N LYS A 453 9.97 -10.30 -7.18
CA LYS A 453 10.43 -9.81 -8.47
C LYS A 453 10.62 -8.30 -8.44
N ASN A 454 11.50 -7.82 -9.31
CA ASN A 454 11.79 -6.39 -9.47
C ASN A 454 12.05 -5.71 -8.12
N VAL A 455 12.90 -6.32 -7.30
CA VAL A 455 13.29 -5.79 -6.00
C VAL A 455 14.46 -4.83 -6.19
N TYR A 456 14.28 -3.58 -5.81
CA TYR A 456 15.30 -2.54 -5.89
C TYR A 456 15.63 -2.04 -4.50
N ILE A 457 16.91 -2.15 -4.10
CA ILE A 457 17.39 -1.66 -2.81
C ILE A 457 18.38 -0.53 -3.09
N GLU A 458 18.14 0.65 -2.55
CA GLU A 458 19.08 1.78 -2.52
C GLU A 458 19.50 1.99 -1.07
N ASN A 459 20.80 1.88 -0.80
CA ASN A 459 21.36 1.93 0.54
C ASN A 459 22.39 3.04 0.67
N ASP A 460 22.08 4.02 1.51
CA ASP A 460 23.00 5.09 1.95
C ASP A 460 23.37 4.95 3.45
N GLY A 461 22.65 4.10 4.20
CA GLY A 461 22.86 3.78 5.63
C GLY A 461 23.54 2.43 5.84
N ASP A 462 23.17 1.75 6.93
CA ASP A 462 23.76 0.47 7.30
C ASP A 462 22.78 -0.68 7.12
N ILE A 463 23.20 -1.75 6.43
CA ILE A 463 22.48 -3.02 6.33
C ILE A 463 23.43 -4.13 6.80
N ILE A 464 23.07 -4.83 7.87
CA ILE A 464 23.90 -5.92 8.40
C ILE A 464 23.84 -7.11 7.45
N LYS A 465 22.64 -7.45 6.91
CA LYS A 465 22.53 -8.63 6.07
C LYS A 465 21.41 -8.55 5.04
N ILE A 466 21.72 -9.09 3.84
CA ILE A 466 20.71 -9.39 2.80
C ILE A 466 20.76 -10.90 2.53
N SER A 467 19.64 -11.59 2.77
CA SER A 467 19.42 -12.99 2.41
C SER A 467 18.59 -13.06 1.14
N ASN A 468 19.23 -13.32 0.00
CA ASN A 468 18.57 -13.28 -1.30
C ASN A 468 18.31 -14.67 -1.86
N SER A 469 17.05 -14.99 -2.17
CA SER A 469 16.64 -16.20 -2.88
C SER A 469 16.05 -15.91 -4.28
N SER A 470 15.91 -14.64 -4.66
CA SER A 470 15.36 -14.19 -5.95
C SER A 470 16.46 -14.00 -7.00
N ASN A 471 16.09 -14.09 -8.27
CA ASN A 471 16.97 -13.78 -9.41
C ASN A 471 16.73 -12.36 -9.96
N ASP A 472 15.84 -11.57 -9.34
CA ASP A 472 15.40 -10.28 -9.87
C ASP A 472 15.55 -9.18 -8.81
N VAL A 473 16.84 -8.93 -8.45
CA VAL A 473 17.23 -7.98 -7.41
C VAL A 473 18.32 -7.06 -7.91
N THR A 474 18.13 -5.76 -7.67
CA THR A 474 19.18 -4.73 -7.88
C THR A 474 19.50 -4.07 -6.55
N LEU A 475 20.77 -4.05 -6.18
CA LEU A 475 21.30 -3.32 -5.03
C LEU A 475 22.15 -2.14 -5.52
N LYS A 476 21.71 -0.93 -5.20
CA LYS A 476 22.48 0.29 -5.35
C LYS A 476 23.01 0.68 -3.97
N ASN A 477 24.29 0.45 -3.72
CA ASN A 477 24.88 0.61 -2.40
C ASN A 477 25.89 1.75 -2.36
N TYR A 478 25.62 2.76 -1.56
CA TYR A 478 26.53 3.87 -1.26
C TYR A 478 26.90 3.91 0.23
N GLY A 479 26.14 3.21 1.08
CA GLY A 479 26.40 3.00 2.49
C GLY A 479 27.18 1.71 2.77
N SER A 480 26.85 1.03 3.85
CA SER A 480 27.44 -0.23 4.29
C SER A 480 26.47 -1.40 4.14
N VAL A 481 26.96 -2.52 3.62
CA VAL A 481 26.27 -3.82 3.66
C VAL A 481 27.29 -4.85 4.10
N ASP A 482 27.11 -5.41 5.31
CA ASP A 482 28.12 -6.30 5.87
C ASP A 482 28.14 -7.67 5.17
N LYS A 483 26.96 -8.22 4.84
CA LYS A 483 26.88 -9.56 4.27
C LYS A 483 25.71 -9.73 3.28
N ILE A 484 25.97 -10.41 2.17
CA ILE A 484 24.95 -10.95 1.27
C ILE A 484 25.10 -12.47 1.24
N SER A 485 23.97 -13.17 1.44
CA SER A 485 23.89 -14.64 1.39
C SER A 485 22.80 -15.11 0.42
N GLY A 486 22.89 -16.35 -0.02
CA GLY A 486 21.94 -16.97 -0.94
C GLY A 486 22.30 -16.78 -2.41
N ASN A 487 21.32 -16.41 -3.26
CA ASN A 487 21.58 -16.20 -4.68
C ASN A 487 22.48 -14.97 -4.90
N LYS A 488 23.63 -15.18 -5.52
CA LYS A 488 24.63 -14.15 -5.76
C LYS A 488 24.40 -13.39 -7.08
N GLU A 489 23.47 -13.82 -7.91
CA GLU A 489 23.11 -13.18 -9.18
C GLU A 489 22.24 -11.95 -8.95
N LEU A 490 22.72 -10.98 -8.19
CA LEU A 490 22.09 -9.67 -8.07
C LEU A 490 22.97 -8.59 -8.69
N ALA A 491 22.35 -7.62 -9.36
CA ALA A 491 23.04 -6.47 -9.90
C ALA A 491 23.49 -5.55 -8.76
N ILE A 492 24.79 -5.33 -8.59
CA ILE A 492 25.33 -4.41 -7.58
C ILE A 492 25.92 -3.18 -8.26
N ILE A 493 25.45 -2.00 -7.84
CA ILE A 493 25.93 -0.69 -8.28
C ILE A 493 26.49 0.04 -7.06
N GLY A 494 27.68 0.64 -7.17
CA GLY A 494 28.32 1.39 -6.07
C GLY A 494 29.26 0.55 -5.22
N ASN A 495 29.28 0.76 -3.90
CA ASN A 495 30.17 0.09 -2.97
C ASN A 495 29.88 -1.42 -2.94
N LYS A 496 30.93 -2.22 -3.09
CA LYS A 496 30.78 -3.68 -3.07
C LYS A 496 30.67 -4.17 -1.62
N PRO A 497 29.58 -4.87 -1.25
CA PRO A 497 29.48 -5.52 0.05
C PRO A 497 30.48 -6.67 0.17
N ARG A 498 30.76 -7.09 1.40
CA ARG A 498 31.52 -8.32 1.63
C ARG A 498 30.66 -9.50 1.18
N ILE A 499 31.00 -10.10 0.04
CA ILE A 499 30.43 -11.36 -0.41
C ILE A 499 31.36 -12.45 0.14
N ASN A 500 30.93 -13.18 1.17
CA ASN A 500 31.70 -14.30 1.69
C ASN A 500 31.66 -15.47 0.70
N ASP A 501 32.78 -15.72 0.04
CA ASP A 501 32.95 -16.81 -0.94
C ASP A 501 33.27 -18.18 -0.32
N THR A 502 33.42 -18.29 0.99
CA THR A 502 33.73 -19.55 1.65
C THR A 502 32.48 -20.20 2.24
N ILE A 503 32.10 -21.32 1.64
CA ILE A 503 30.95 -22.17 2.02
C ILE A 503 31.20 -22.89 3.36
N GLU A 504 32.36 -22.78 4.01
CA GLU A 504 32.73 -23.72 5.05
C GLU A 504 32.57 -23.29 6.51
N ASP A 505 32.39 -22.01 6.88
CA ASP A 505 32.37 -21.70 8.33
C ASP A 505 31.42 -20.62 8.84
N ASP A 506 30.54 -20.05 8.02
CA ASP A 506 29.55 -19.06 8.44
C ASP A 506 28.09 -19.53 8.19
N LYS A 507 27.75 -20.65 8.78
CA LYS A 507 26.33 -20.93 9.02
C LYS A 507 25.78 -19.84 9.93
N GLU A 508 24.78 -19.14 9.43
CA GLU A 508 24.15 -18.02 10.11
C GLU A 508 23.64 -18.42 11.49
N LYS A 509 23.93 -17.58 12.49
CA LYS A 509 23.32 -17.75 13.80
C LYS A 509 21.81 -17.58 13.65
N ALA A 510 21.07 -18.59 14.03
CA ALA A 510 19.62 -18.53 14.02
C ALA A 510 19.13 -17.45 15.00
N SER A 511 18.07 -16.74 14.62
CA SER A 511 17.42 -15.73 15.44
C SER A 511 15.91 -15.77 15.19
N GLY A 512 15.12 -14.91 15.82
CA GLY A 512 13.70 -14.73 15.53
C GLY A 512 12.74 -15.56 16.39
N LEU A 513 13.20 -16.16 17.47
CA LEU A 513 12.33 -16.62 18.57
C LEU A 513 12.57 -15.75 19.79
N TYR A 514 11.49 -15.27 20.38
CA TYR A 514 11.51 -14.37 21.53
C TYR A 514 10.74 -14.99 22.69
N PRO A 515 11.36 -15.90 23.48
CA PRO A 515 10.73 -16.44 24.65
C PRO A 515 10.63 -15.36 25.76
N GLU A 516 9.44 -15.15 26.29
CA GLU A 516 9.16 -14.22 27.37
C GLU A 516 8.75 -14.96 28.64
N VAL A 517 9.28 -14.55 29.77
CA VAL A 517 8.80 -14.98 31.06
C VAL A 517 7.66 -14.05 31.47
N LYS A 518 6.42 -14.54 31.46
CA LYS A 518 5.22 -13.74 31.80
C LYS A 518 4.95 -13.66 33.30
N SER A 519 5.33 -14.65 34.06
CA SER A 519 5.35 -14.61 35.51
C SER A 519 6.46 -15.52 36.00
N CYS A 520 7.19 -15.05 37.01
CA CYS A 520 8.17 -15.86 37.69
C CYS A 520 7.58 -16.29 39.01
N THR A 521 7.78 -17.53 39.36
CA THR A 521 7.76 -17.91 40.74
C THR A 521 9.13 -17.62 41.33
N PRO A 522 9.20 -17.39 42.65
CA PRO A 522 10.32 -16.83 43.37
C PRO A 522 11.64 -17.59 43.22
N ALA A 523 12.72 -16.94 43.65
CA ALA A 523 14.09 -17.46 43.64
C ALA A 523 14.28 -18.86 44.24
N GLN A 524 13.28 -19.39 44.91
CA GLN A 524 13.26 -20.74 45.48
C GLN A 524 12.17 -21.63 44.90
N SER A 525 11.38 -21.20 43.94
CA SER A 525 10.42 -22.04 43.24
C SER A 525 11.05 -22.70 42.01
N ASN A 526 10.46 -23.81 41.62
CA ASN A 526 11.01 -24.66 40.59
C ASN A 526 10.35 -24.44 39.21
N PHE A 527 9.57 -23.36 39.01
CA PHE A 527 8.91 -23.14 37.71
C PHE A 527 8.71 -21.64 37.38
N ILE A 528 8.58 -21.38 36.10
CA ILE A 528 8.22 -20.08 35.51
C ILE A 528 7.04 -20.26 34.54
N MET A 529 6.34 -19.19 34.22
CA MET A 529 5.40 -19.17 33.12
C MET A 529 6.09 -18.63 31.88
N LEU A 530 6.35 -19.51 30.91
CA LEU A 530 6.98 -19.19 29.66
C LEU A 530 5.92 -18.89 28.59
N HIS A 531 6.12 -17.83 27.86
CA HIS A 531 5.32 -17.45 26.71
C HIS A 531 6.20 -17.34 25.47
N ILE A 532 5.83 -18.03 24.41
CA ILE A 532 6.43 -17.90 23.09
C ILE A 532 5.30 -17.53 22.14
N SER A 533 5.24 -16.25 21.76
CA SER A 533 4.15 -15.68 20.96
C SER A 533 4.22 -16.11 19.48
N GLN A 534 5.36 -16.66 19.05
CA GLN A 534 5.56 -17.10 17.68
C GLN A 534 5.01 -18.52 17.47
N GLU A 535 4.22 -18.70 16.42
CA GLU A 535 3.85 -20.02 15.92
C GLU A 535 4.94 -20.58 15.00
N PRO A 536 4.98 -21.93 14.80
CA PRO A 536 5.84 -22.50 13.77
C PRO A 536 5.54 -21.89 12.41
N LYS A 537 6.61 -21.51 11.70
CA LYS A 537 6.50 -20.77 10.42
C LYS A 537 5.81 -21.58 9.32
N TYR A 538 5.89 -22.91 9.40
CA TYR A 538 5.27 -23.86 8.47
C TYR A 538 4.74 -25.09 9.23
N SER A 539 3.78 -25.81 8.66
CA SER A 539 3.19 -27.03 9.23
C SER A 539 4.22 -28.12 9.55
N ASP A 540 5.32 -28.14 8.78
CA ASP A 540 6.39 -29.11 8.91
C ASP A 540 7.45 -28.70 9.93
N TYR A 541 7.29 -27.54 10.59
CA TYR A 541 8.19 -27.04 11.62
C TYR A 541 7.57 -27.23 13.01
N ALA A 542 8.42 -27.24 14.02
CA ALA A 542 8.01 -27.21 15.43
C ALA A 542 8.99 -26.37 16.25
N ILE A 543 8.46 -25.72 17.28
CA ILE A 543 9.27 -24.96 18.25
C ILE A 543 9.48 -25.85 19.47
N TYR A 544 10.73 -25.92 19.92
CA TYR A 544 11.17 -26.63 21.11
C TYR A 544 11.84 -25.66 22.06
N TYR A 545 11.86 -25.98 23.35
CA TYR A 545 12.57 -25.23 24.36
C TYR A 545 13.33 -26.16 25.30
N ARG A 546 14.37 -25.62 25.96
CA ARG A 546 15.06 -26.28 27.08
C ARG A 546 15.51 -25.27 28.12
N VAL A 547 15.76 -25.73 29.32
CA VAL A 547 16.28 -24.95 30.43
C VAL A 547 17.76 -25.24 30.62
N VAL A 548 18.59 -24.21 30.58
CA VAL A 548 20.04 -24.33 30.72
C VAL A 548 20.59 -23.42 31.81
N LYS A 549 21.64 -23.85 32.53
CA LYS A 549 22.24 -23.11 33.65
C LYS A 549 23.24 -22.04 33.19
N SER A 550 23.74 -22.14 31.98
CA SER A 550 24.67 -21.17 31.41
C SER A 550 24.07 -20.50 30.21
N LYS A 551 24.48 -19.26 29.91
CA LYS A 551 24.02 -18.50 28.74
C LYS A 551 24.32 -19.26 27.46
N PRO A 552 23.27 -19.71 26.72
CA PRO A 552 23.50 -20.45 25.50
C PRO A 552 24.01 -19.54 24.39
N SER A 553 24.91 -20.07 23.55
CA SER A 553 25.34 -19.42 22.33
C SER A 553 24.32 -19.68 21.22
N ALA A 554 24.10 -18.69 20.36
CA ALA A 554 23.18 -18.85 19.23
C ALA A 554 23.60 -20.03 18.35
N ILE A 555 22.62 -20.88 18.02
CA ILE A 555 22.78 -22.01 17.10
C ILE A 555 22.72 -21.47 15.66
N LYS A 556 23.45 -22.07 14.76
CA LYS A 556 23.46 -21.65 13.35
C LYS A 556 22.25 -22.19 12.59
N ILE A 557 21.71 -21.40 11.65
CA ILE A 557 20.65 -21.88 10.76
C ILE A 557 21.15 -23.08 9.95
N GLY A 558 20.32 -24.12 9.86
CA GLY A 558 20.64 -25.35 9.16
C GLY A 558 21.48 -26.35 9.96
N ASP A 559 21.95 -25.99 11.16
CA ASP A 559 22.56 -26.98 12.05
C ASP A 559 21.52 -28.04 12.43
N LYS A 560 21.98 -29.28 12.48
CA LYS A 560 21.18 -30.39 13.00
C LYS A 560 21.39 -30.45 14.50
N ILE A 561 20.28 -30.45 15.25
CA ILE A 561 20.35 -30.59 16.70
C ILE A 561 19.66 -31.89 17.14
N ASP A 562 20.21 -32.47 18.19
CA ASP A 562 19.51 -33.49 18.93
C ASP A 562 18.47 -32.84 19.83
N ILE A 563 17.23 -33.33 19.77
CA ILE A 563 16.09 -32.79 20.51
C ILE A 563 15.67 -33.66 21.69
N ASP A 564 16.44 -34.66 22.05
CA ASP A 564 16.09 -35.59 23.12
C ASP A 564 16.00 -34.91 24.49
N ASP A 565 16.77 -33.81 24.68
CA ASP A 565 16.76 -32.96 25.89
C ASP A 565 15.88 -31.70 25.74
N TRP A 566 15.01 -31.66 24.72
CA TRP A 566 14.17 -30.50 24.45
C TRP A 566 12.68 -30.84 24.55
N ASP A 567 11.91 -29.95 25.15
CA ASP A 567 10.46 -30.03 25.23
C ASP A 567 9.79 -29.30 24.07
N ILE A 568 8.69 -29.85 23.55
CA ILE A 568 7.93 -29.21 22.47
C ILE A 568 6.99 -28.12 23.03
N VAL A 569 6.97 -26.94 22.35
CA VAL A 569 6.03 -25.86 22.64
C VAL A 569 4.65 -26.22 22.07
N LYS A 570 3.62 -26.22 22.90
CA LYS A 570 2.24 -26.54 22.51
C LYS A 570 1.37 -25.27 22.49
N GLY A 571 1.33 -24.59 21.36
CA GLY A 571 0.54 -23.36 21.18
C GLY A 571 1.21 -22.10 21.70
N THR A 572 0.50 -20.97 21.62
CA THR A 572 1.00 -19.63 21.95
C THR A 572 0.54 -19.11 23.34
N THR A 573 -0.22 -19.90 24.10
CA THR A 573 -0.61 -19.54 25.46
C THR A 573 0.54 -19.78 26.44
N PRO A 574 0.73 -18.93 27.47
CA PRO A 574 1.75 -19.15 28.50
C PRO A 574 1.59 -20.51 29.17
N PHE A 575 2.69 -21.23 29.37
CA PHE A 575 2.72 -22.54 29.99
C PHE A 575 3.83 -22.67 31.06
N LYS A 576 3.66 -23.60 31.96
CA LYS A 576 4.56 -23.84 33.08
C LYS A 576 5.84 -24.54 32.64
N VAL A 577 6.98 -24.02 33.02
CA VAL A 577 8.31 -24.59 32.77
C VAL A 577 9.08 -24.71 34.09
N ASN A 578 9.66 -25.88 34.36
CA ASN A 578 10.51 -26.05 35.53
C ASN A 578 11.87 -25.37 35.30
N ALA A 579 12.09 -24.27 35.99
CA ALA A 579 13.34 -23.49 35.93
C ALA A 579 13.62 -22.85 37.28
N ILE A 580 14.89 -22.86 37.69
CA ILE A 580 15.35 -22.18 38.89
C ILE A 580 15.93 -20.80 38.55
N ASN A 581 16.01 -19.91 39.53
CA ASN A 581 16.64 -18.61 39.36
C ASN A 581 18.08 -18.74 38.77
N GLY A 582 18.45 -17.87 37.85
CA GLY A 582 19.72 -17.93 37.13
C GLY A 582 19.77 -18.86 35.94
N SER A 583 18.66 -19.56 35.61
CA SER A 583 18.56 -20.36 34.40
C SER A 583 18.21 -19.50 33.18
N TYR A 584 18.60 -20.00 32.01
CA TYR A 584 18.17 -19.47 30.72
C TYR A 584 17.19 -20.44 30.08
N ILE A 585 16.21 -19.88 29.36
CA ILE A 585 15.38 -20.67 28.47
C ILE A 585 15.89 -20.46 27.06
N GLU A 586 16.22 -21.55 26.40
CA GLU A 586 16.62 -21.56 25.00
C GLU A 586 15.52 -22.17 24.16
N CYS A 587 15.21 -21.55 23.02
CA CYS A 587 14.15 -21.99 22.11
C CYS A 587 14.72 -22.16 20.70
N VAL A 588 14.25 -23.20 20.00
CA VAL A 588 14.59 -23.42 18.59
C VAL A 588 13.34 -23.79 17.81
N GLU A 589 13.26 -23.32 16.58
CA GLU A 589 12.36 -23.89 15.59
C GLU A 589 13.16 -24.78 14.67
N ILE A 590 12.67 -25.96 14.46
CA ILE A 590 13.32 -26.93 13.59
C ILE A 590 12.36 -27.44 12.51
N ASP A 591 12.92 -27.83 11.39
CA ASP A 591 12.29 -28.62 10.36
C ASP A 591 12.20 -30.08 10.87
N LYS A 592 10.97 -30.62 11.02
CA LYS A 592 10.72 -31.96 11.54
C LYS A 592 11.32 -33.06 10.68
N SER A 593 11.47 -32.82 9.37
CA SER A 593 11.94 -33.83 8.42
C SER A 593 13.44 -34.12 8.53
N ASN A 594 14.23 -33.11 8.92
CA ASN A 594 15.68 -33.22 8.90
C ASN A 594 16.36 -32.68 10.18
N LYS A 595 15.58 -32.24 11.19
CA LYS A 595 16.02 -31.68 12.48
C LYS A 595 16.94 -30.46 12.35
N SER A 596 16.87 -29.72 11.23
CA SER A 596 17.69 -28.53 11.02
C SER A 596 17.06 -27.28 11.65
N VAL A 597 17.90 -26.47 12.32
CA VAL A 597 17.49 -25.23 12.98
C VAL A 597 17.09 -24.18 11.94
N ARG A 598 15.98 -23.50 12.20
CA ARG A 598 15.43 -22.41 11.37
C ARG A 598 15.38 -21.10 12.12
N ARG A 599 14.90 -21.11 13.35
CA ARG A 599 14.90 -19.93 14.24
C ARG A 599 15.45 -20.35 15.60
N TRP A 600 16.01 -19.39 16.30
CA TRP A 600 16.52 -19.57 17.64
C TRP A 600 16.25 -18.33 18.48
N GLY A 601 16.14 -18.51 19.78
CA GLY A 601 16.00 -17.45 20.75
C GLY A 601 16.30 -17.93 22.15
N ARG A 602 16.46 -16.97 23.06
CA ARG A 602 16.68 -17.25 24.47
C ARG A 602 16.11 -16.12 25.32
N THR A 603 15.82 -16.40 26.57
CA THR A 603 15.48 -15.38 27.56
C THR A 603 16.71 -14.52 27.90
N GLY A 604 16.52 -13.21 28.13
CA GLY A 604 17.54 -12.28 28.54
C GLY A 604 18.56 -11.93 27.43
N GLU A 605 18.50 -10.72 26.92
CA GLU A 605 19.57 -10.13 26.06
C GLU A 605 20.80 -9.75 26.90
N THR A 606 20.67 -9.68 28.21
CA THR A 606 21.73 -9.34 29.16
C THR A 606 22.31 -10.59 29.84
N ASN A 607 23.49 -10.49 30.38
CA ASN A 607 24.29 -11.58 30.99
C ASN A 607 23.66 -12.28 32.22
N ASP A 608 22.41 -12.03 32.56
CA ASP A 608 21.87 -12.24 33.88
C ASP A 608 20.89 -13.40 34.05
N GLY A 609 20.67 -14.27 33.05
CA GLY A 609 19.76 -15.40 33.15
C GLY A 609 18.29 -14.97 33.27
N VAL A 610 17.46 -15.85 33.77
CA VAL A 610 16.09 -15.51 34.15
C VAL A 610 16.17 -14.73 35.47
N LYS A 611 16.12 -13.39 35.38
CA LYS A 611 16.04 -12.56 36.59
C LYS A 611 14.69 -12.65 37.24
N VAL A 612 14.69 -13.00 38.50
CA VAL A 612 13.52 -13.03 39.38
C VAL A 612 13.70 -11.98 40.47
N GLU A 613 13.74 -10.72 40.07
CA GLU A 613 13.51 -9.60 41.00
C GLU A 613 12.38 -8.76 40.44
N GLU A 614 11.16 -9.24 40.55
CA GLU A 614 9.99 -8.42 40.33
C GLU A 614 9.24 -8.27 41.64
N VAL A 615 8.92 -7.00 41.99
CA VAL A 615 7.91 -6.70 42.95
C VAL A 615 6.62 -7.40 42.53
N ALA A 616 6.07 -8.22 43.40
CA ALA A 616 4.85 -8.95 43.11
C ALA A 616 3.71 -7.95 42.83
N ASN A 617 3.16 -7.97 41.62
CA ASN A 617 2.07 -7.10 41.18
C ASN A 617 0.90 -7.94 40.69
N GLY A 618 -0.24 -7.32 40.33
CA GLY A 618 -1.31 -7.94 39.56
C GLY A 618 -2.36 -8.70 40.36
N LEU A 619 -2.49 -8.45 41.68
CA LEU A 619 -3.71 -8.72 42.43
C LEU A 619 -4.51 -7.41 42.54
N ASP A 620 -5.13 -6.98 41.46
CA ASP A 620 -6.08 -5.88 41.46
C ASP A 620 -7.35 -6.33 42.17
N VAL A 621 -7.84 -5.50 43.10
CA VAL A 621 -8.99 -5.83 43.93
C VAL A 621 -10.05 -4.73 43.83
N ASP A 622 -11.30 -5.15 43.69
CA ASP A 622 -12.44 -4.25 43.73
C ASP A 622 -13.04 -4.29 45.15
N VAL A 623 -13.24 -3.10 45.73
CA VAL A 623 -13.84 -2.94 47.06
C VAL A 623 -15.22 -2.32 46.92
N ASN A 624 -16.25 -3.02 47.33
CA ASN A 624 -17.63 -2.54 47.36
C ASN A 624 -18.17 -2.54 48.82
N ILE A 625 -18.64 -1.39 49.29
CA ILE A 625 -19.28 -1.27 50.59
C ILE A 625 -20.79 -1.46 50.39
N ILE A 626 -21.37 -2.46 51.07
CA ILE A 626 -22.80 -2.82 50.93
C ILE A 626 -23.38 -2.88 52.32
N GLY A 627 -24.01 -1.77 52.79
CA GLY A 627 -24.53 -1.66 54.13
C GLY A 627 -23.42 -1.77 55.20
N GLU A 628 -23.54 -2.70 56.14
CA GLU A 628 -22.54 -2.93 57.19
C GLU A 628 -21.38 -3.85 56.76
N ASN A 629 -21.33 -4.28 55.50
CA ASN A 629 -20.33 -5.20 54.97
C ASN A 629 -19.46 -4.55 53.89
N VAL A 630 -18.21 -4.96 53.84
CA VAL A 630 -17.24 -4.65 52.78
C VAL A 630 -16.98 -5.91 51.99
N LYS A 631 -17.33 -5.91 50.73
CA LYS A 631 -17.03 -7.00 49.81
C LYS A 631 -15.79 -6.66 48.99
N ILE A 632 -14.78 -7.51 49.07
CA ILE A 632 -13.53 -7.42 48.35
C ILE A 632 -13.53 -8.51 47.30
N THR A 633 -13.56 -8.15 46.05
CA THR A 633 -13.50 -9.08 44.92
C THR A 633 -12.06 -9.19 44.42
N THR A 634 -11.57 -10.42 44.29
CA THR A 634 -10.22 -10.72 43.78
C THR A 634 -10.23 -11.33 42.42
N PRO A 635 -9.17 -11.19 41.61
CA PRO A 635 -8.96 -12.03 40.44
C PRO A 635 -8.98 -13.52 40.81
N LYS A 636 -9.27 -14.38 39.85
CA LYS A 636 -9.15 -15.81 40.06
C LYS A 636 -7.70 -16.19 40.36
N ALA A 637 -7.48 -17.06 41.31
CA ALA A 637 -6.15 -17.60 41.61
C ALA A 637 -5.57 -18.31 40.39
N ASN A 638 -4.27 -18.19 40.20
CA ASN A 638 -3.55 -18.95 39.15
C ASN A 638 -3.60 -20.45 39.42
N LEU A 639 -3.29 -21.26 38.42
CA LEU A 639 -3.25 -22.72 38.56
C LEU A 639 -2.22 -23.09 39.66
N ASP A 640 -2.59 -23.99 40.53
CA ASP A 640 -1.78 -24.42 41.68
C ASP A 640 -1.42 -23.32 42.72
N CYS A 641 -2.16 -22.19 42.71
CA CYS A 641 -1.99 -21.10 43.64
C CYS A 641 -3.25 -20.86 44.47
N LYS A 642 -3.08 -20.18 45.62
CA LYS A 642 -4.18 -19.79 46.51
C LYS A 642 -3.98 -18.34 46.97
N ILE A 643 -5.08 -17.58 47.05
CA ILE A 643 -5.06 -16.21 47.52
C ILE A 643 -5.36 -16.17 48.98
N TYR A 644 -4.59 -15.35 49.74
CA TYR A 644 -4.75 -15.05 51.14
C TYR A 644 -4.87 -13.55 51.33
N TYR A 645 -5.50 -13.14 52.43
CA TYR A 645 -5.62 -11.74 52.79
C TYR A 645 -5.29 -11.52 54.27
N ARG A 646 -4.92 -10.28 54.65
CA ARG A 646 -4.87 -9.82 56.05
C ARG A 646 -5.31 -8.37 56.13
N ILE A 647 -5.77 -7.97 57.34
CA ILE A 647 -6.13 -6.59 57.66
C ILE A 647 -4.90 -5.90 58.24
N SER A 648 -4.55 -4.71 57.72
CA SER A 648 -3.38 -3.95 58.15
C SER A 648 -3.77 -2.52 58.53
N GLU A 649 -3.29 -2.04 59.66
CA GLU A 649 -3.45 -0.64 60.09
C GLU A 649 -2.46 0.30 59.41
N ILE A 650 -1.36 -0.25 58.93
CA ILE A 650 -0.29 0.47 58.23
C ILE A 650 -0.39 0.14 56.72
N LYS A 651 -0.18 1.15 55.89
CA LYS A 651 -0.15 0.96 54.44
C LYS A 651 0.89 -0.11 54.06
N PRO A 652 0.48 -1.26 53.50
CA PRO A 652 1.39 -2.33 53.17
C PRO A 652 2.40 -1.91 52.10
N THR A 653 3.62 -2.37 52.24
CA THR A 653 4.66 -2.28 51.20
C THR A 653 4.62 -3.52 50.33
N ALA A 654 4.84 -3.35 49.05
CA ALA A 654 4.84 -4.46 48.10
C ALA A 654 5.85 -5.52 48.50
N MET A 655 5.44 -6.78 48.37
CA MET A 655 6.30 -7.95 48.59
C MET A 655 7.03 -8.30 47.29
N ASN A 656 8.17 -8.93 47.40
CA ASN A 656 8.86 -9.46 46.22
C ASN A 656 8.24 -10.81 45.84
N VAL A 657 8.16 -11.04 44.54
CA VAL A 657 7.85 -12.37 44.04
C VAL A 657 8.90 -13.30 44.62
N GLY A 658 8.48 -14.33 45.34
CA GLY A 658 9.37 -15.25 45.94
C GLY A 658 9.67 -15.11 47.39
N GLU A 659 9.14 -14.14 47.95
CA GLU A 659 9.19 -14.00 49.39
C GLU A 659 8.41 -15.15 50.07
N LYS A 660 9.01 -15.76 51.05
CA LYS A 660 8.34 -16.78 51.84
C LYS A 660 7.65 -16.11 53.00
N ILE A 661 6.34 -16.26 53.10
CA ILE A 661 5.57 -15.65 54.17
C ILE A 661 5.08 -16.68 55.19
N ASN A 662 4.94 -16.20 56.42
CA ASN A 662 4.31 -16.98 57.46
C ASN A 662 2.78 -16.70 57.46
N LEU A 663 1.99 -17.73 57.27
CA LEU A 663 0.54 -17.66 57.17
C LEU A 663 -0.21 -17.51 58.48
N SER A 664 0.46 -17.44 59.63
CA SER A 664 -0.20 -17.34 60.93
C SER A 664 -1.09 -16.10 61.14
N SER A 665 -0.90 -15.08 60.34
CA SER A 665 -1.68 -13.82 60.36
C SER A 665 -2.47 -13.57 59.07
N TRP A 666 -2.69 -14.60 58.26
CA TRP A 666 -3.36 -14.51 56.97
C TRP A 666 -4.54 -15.47 56.90
N ASP A 667 -5.66 -14.98 56.39
CA ASP A 667 -6.85 -15.76 56.11
C ASP A 667 -6.94 -16.10 54.63
N SER A 668 -7.50 -17.27 54.32
CA SER A 668 -7.63 -17.67 52.91
C SER A 668 -8.89 -17.11 52.24
N VAL A 669 -8.74 -16.62 51.01
CA VAL A 669 -9.88 -16.26 50.15
C VAL A 669 -10.58 -17.52 49.66
N ILE A 670 -11.89 -17.63 49.91
CA ILE A 670 -12.72 -18.76 49.45
C ILE A 670 -13.49 -18.32 48.19
N GLY A 671 -13.20 -18.91 47.07
CA GLY A 671 -13.73 -18.46 45.77
C GLY A 671 -12.95 -17.28 45.20
N ASN A 672 -13.62 -16.18 44.91
CA ASN A 672 -13.01 -14.96 44.36
C ASN A 672 -13.45 -13.68 45.07
N TYR A 673 -13.91 -13.79 46.32
CA TYR A 673 -14.27 -12.62 47.15
C TYR A 673 -14.15 -12.94 48.62
N VAL A 674 -14.05 -11.87 49.42
CA VAL A 674 -14.09 -11.88 50.91
C VAL A 674 -15.15 -10.87 51.34
N GLU A 675 -15.97 -11.23 52.31
CA GLU A 675 -16.90 -10.33 52.98
C GLU A 675 -16.45 -10.07 54.42
N LEU A 676 -16.25 -8.81 54.76
CA LEU A 676 -15.80 -8.34 56.09
C LEU A 676 -16.82 -7.34 56.64
N ARG A 677 -16.95 -7.25 57.97
CA ARG A 677 -17.76 -6.20 58.56
C ARG A 677 -17.05 -4.86 58.46
N PHE A 678 -17.78 -3.82 58.07
CA PHE A 678 -17.21 -2.48 57.89
C PHE A 678 -16.43 -1.99 59.10
N ASN A 679 -17.00 -2.15 60.28
CA ASN A 679 -16.38 -1.73 61.56
C ASN A 679 -15.03 -2.43 61.84
N ASP A 680 -14.77 -3.59 61.27
CA ASP A 680 -13.52 -4.33 61.48
C ASP A 680 -12.40 -3.80 60.56
N VAL A 681 -12.76 -3.12 59.46
CA VAL A 681 -11.84 -2.70 58.41
C VAL A 681 -11.82 -1.18 58.17
N GLU A 682 -12.71 -0.42 58.79
CA GLU A 682 -12.74 1.04 58.68
C GLU A 682 -11.40 1.67 59.06
N GLY A 683 -10.87 2.53 58.21
CA GLY A 683 -9.58 3.18 58.42
C GLY A 683 -8.35 2.29 58.18
N LYS A 684 -8.53 1.05 57.72
CA LYS A 684 -7.45 0.07 57.51
C LYS A 684 -7.28 -0.27 56.05
N TYR A 685 -6.24 -0.99 55.75
CA TYR A 685 -5.92 -1.56 54.43
C TYR A 685 -6.14 -3.06 54.44
N ILE A 686 -6.54 -3.62 53.32
CA ILE A 686 -6.53 -5.07 53.12
C ILE A 686 -5.38 -5.40 52.20
N GLU A 687 -4.48 -6.24 52.66
CA GLU A 687 -3.37 -6.75 51.88
C GLU A 687 -3.67 -8.16 51.40
N LEU A 688 -3.34 -8.45 50.16
CA LEU A 688 -3.59 -9.76 49.51
C LEU A 688 -2.31 -10.30 48.94
N VAL A 689 -2.16 -11.62 49.02
CA VAL A 689 -1.08 -12.31 48.36
C VAL A 689 -1.60 -13.59 47.72
N GLU A 690 -1.05 -13.91 46.60
CA GLU A 690 -1.22 -15.22 45.98
C GLU A 690 0.04 -16.02 46.24
N LEU A 691 -0.13 -17.23 46.69
CA LEU A 691 0.96 -18.16 47.01
C LEU A 691 0.86 -19.43 46.20
N ASP A 692 2.02 -19.93 45.78
CA ASP A 692 2.15 -21.29 45.25
C ASP A 692 1.85 -22.30 46.39
N ASN A 693 0.94 -23.23 46.12
CA ASN A 693 0.49 -24.22 47.08
C ASN A 693 1.55 -25.24 47.52
N SER A 694 2.64 -25.39 46.76
CA SER A 694 3.68 -26.37 47.06
C SER A 694 4.74 -25.89 48.04
N ASN A 695 4.94 -24.55 48.11
CA ASN A 695 6.06 -23.96 48.83
C ASN A 695 5.76 -22.67 49.61
N ASN A 696 4.52 -22.15 49.55
CA ASN A 696 4.02 -20.94 50.16
C ASN A 696 4.84 -19.67 49.78
N LEU A 697 5.25 -19.59 48.53
CA LEU A 697 5.99 -18.45 48.04
C LEU A 697 5.07 -17.48 47.28
N VAL A 698 5.30 -16.17 47.45
CA VAL A 698 4.51 -15.10 46.83
C VAL A 698 4.62 -15.15 45.30
N THR A 699 3.49 -15.24 44.61
CA THR A 699 3.40 -15.17 43.14
C THR A 699 2.83 -13.85 42.66
N ARG A 700 1.80 -13.34 43.34
CA ARG A 700 1.20 -12.03 43.09
C ARG A 700 0.90 -11.35 44.43
N TRP A 701 0.88 -10.04 44.43
CA TRP A 701 0.56 -9.20 45.59
C TRP A 701 -0.35 -8.05 45.18
N GLY A 702 -1.21 -7.61 46.10
CA GLY A 702 -2.09 -6.48 45.94
C GLY A 702 -2.52 -5.90 47.26
N LYS A 703 -3.10 -4.73 47.25
CA LYS A 703 -3.70 -4.07 48.41
C LYS A 703 -4.83 -3.18 48.02
N THR A 704 -5.72 -2.90 48.94
CA THR A 704 -6.74 -1.86 48.81
C THR A 704 -6.15 -0.48 49.10
N ASP A 705 -6.85 0.57 48.68
CA ASP A 705 -6.72 1.87 49.34
C ASP A 705 -7.28 1.80 50.79
N LYS A 706 -7.04 2.86 51.58
CA LYS A 706 -7.57 2.95 52.93
C LYS A 706 -9.10 2.92 52.86
N ILE A 707 -9.73 1.96 53.55
CA ILE A 707 -11.19 1.81 53.57
C ILE A 707 -11.78 2.92 54.43
N VAL A 708 -12.49 3.84 53.78
CA VAL A 708 -13.19 4.98 54.42
C VAL A 708 -14.54 5.18 53.77
N VAL A 709 -15.56 5.55 54.50
CA VAL A 709 -16.85 5.97 53.92
C VAL A 709 -16.68 7.38 53.38
N THR A 710 -16.88 7.57 52.11
CA THR A 710 -17.08 8.90 51.53
C THR A 710 -18.55 9.28 51.70
N SER A 711 -18.81 10.52 52.11
CA SER A 711 -20.16 11.07 52.41
C SER A 711 -21.19 11.06 51.27
N SER A 712 -20.96 10.29 50.22
CA SER A 712 -21.84 10.08 49.09
C SER A 712 -22.52 8.69 49.02
N GLU A 713 -22.28 7.82 50.05
CA GLU A 713 -22.79 6.44 50.06
C GLU A 713 -23.64 6.08 51.29
N ILE A 714 -24.15 7.11 52.03
CA ILE A 714 -25.15 6.92 53.10
C ILE A 714 -26.55 7.17 52.55
#